data_f2568b1c256fd5438060b96cc59203c1
#
_entry.id   f2568b1c256fd5438060b96cc59203c1
#
_cell.length_a   1.000
_cell.length_b   1.000
_cell.length_c   1.000
_cell.angle_alpha   90.00
_cell.angle_beta   90.00
_cell.angle_gamma   90.00
#
_symmetry.space_group_name_H-M   'P 1'
#
loop_
_entity.id
_entity.type
_entity.pdbx_description
1 polymer ?
#
loop_
_entity_poly.entity_id
_entity_poly.type
_entity_poly.pdbx_seq_one_letter_code
_entity_poly.pdbx_strand_id
1 'polypeptide(L)'
;MSELYPFRGVPPAQGLYNPQHEHDACGIGFVASIEGRKSHDIVMKGVQILINLAHRGACGCDPQTGDGAGILIQIPHAFFEREAPDMGFSVPSPGEYGVGMVFLPVDTHDRLICEGIIEKIVREEGLTILGWRDTPINGNTIGRLARASQPYIEQIFVRSATGMDQDALERKLYVIRKRAEAEILATDLKEKDFFYIPSLSSRTIIYKGLLLAPQITDFYKELLDPDVTSALCLVHQRFSTNTFPSWKLAHPYRYICHNGEINTLRGNMNWMYARQSVLQSPLFGDDIKKLLPIITEGGSDSAMLDNAVELLTLSGRSLPHVMSMLIPEAWDHDDTMPDDIKAFYEYHASLMEPWDGPAAVAFTDGRVIGAKLDRNGLRPGRFLVTNDGLVVLASEAGVLPIKPEDVRMKGRLAPGRIFLVDTEQKRLITDEEVKKQLAARQPYAQWLKENQITLDHLPSPTHVQSTDHDTIRMRQRAFGYTDEDLKTILLPSALNGEEPIGSMGIDTPLACLSDKPQMLFNYFKQTFAQVTNPAIDSIREGLVMSLNSYIGSEGNILEETPKNCHTLKLRHPVISNWRLEKLRRVSWGSFLATSLPMLFRVSGGEQQLEASIENLCRSASLAIKSGYTLLILTDRGVNHEYAPIPSLLAMSAVHNHLIREGTRNQVALIVESGEPREVMHFALLLGYGASAVNPYLAIETLEDLHRSGAFPVETTWDKVFKSYMKSIDKGLLKTFSKMGISTLQSYQGAQIFETIGLNKSLVEKYFTGTSSRIQGVGIEVLAREAIMKHDFAMQPPHLSDTELRVGGEYQYRVRGERHLLN
;
A
#
# COMPACT_ATOMS: atom_id res chain seq x y z
N MET A 1 -23.88 35.10 -1.04
CA MET A 1 -22.88 34.29 -0.33
C MET A 1 -21.44 34.81 -0.47
N SER A 2 -21.10 35.64 -1.45
CA SER A 2 -19.76 36.23 -1.60
C SER A 2 -19.45 37.40 -0.63
N GLU A 3 -20.43 37.93 0.04
CA GLU A 3 -20.25 39.08 0.96
C GLU A 3 -19.99 38.67 2.42
N LEU A 4 -20.28 37.43 2.82
CA LEU A 4 -20.12 36.96 4.22
C LEU A 4 -18.71 36.46 4.55
N TYR A 5 -17.91 36.07 3.55
CA TYR A 5 -16.56 35.56 3.76
C TYR A 5 -15.61 36.12 2.69
N PRO A 6 -15.01 37.30 2.90
CA PRO A 6 -14.00 37.78 1.95
C PRO A 6 -12.84 36.80 1.91
N PHE A 7 -12.53 36.30 0.71
CA PHE A 7 -11.34 35.49 0.45
C PHE A 7 -10.08 36.19 0.97
N ARG A 8 -9.61 35.82 2.14
CA ARG A 8 -8.40 36.35 2.74
C ARG A 8 -7.28 35.35 2.56
N GLY A 9 -6.29 35.67 1.74
CA GLY A 9 -5.05 34.88 1.60
C GLY A 9 -4.65 34.58 0.16
N VAL A 10 -5.54 34.74 -0.81
CA VAL A 10 -5.22 34.59 -2.24
C VAL A 10 -4.90 35.97 -2.83
N PRO A 11 -3.83 36.14 -3.61
CA PRO A 11 -3.57 37.40 -4.30
C PRO A 11 -4.74 37.81 -5.20
N PRO A 12 -4.99 39.08 -5.43
CA PRO A 12 -5.98 39.49 -6.43
C PRO A 12 -5.53 39.05 -7.82
N ALA A 13 -6.49 38.85 -8.71
CA ALA A 13 -6.22 38.48 -10.10
C ALA A 13 -5.23 39.47 -10.72
N GLN A 14 -4.14 38.98 -11.33
CA GLN A 14 -3.12 39.81 -11.96
C GLN A 14 -2.41 39.05 -13.08
N GLY A 15 -2.25 39.65 -14.23
CA GLY A 15 -1.66 38.99 -15.39
C GLY A 15 -2.46 37.74 -15.79
N LEU A 16 -1.79 36.60 -15.85
CA LEU A 16 -2.40 35.29 -16.13
C LEU A 16 -2.95 34.60 -14.88
N TYR A 17 -2.68 35.13 -13.70
CA TYR A 17 -3.17 34.57 -12.45
C TYR A 17 -4.62 35.00 -12.20
N ASN A 18 -5.51 34.02 -12.03
CA ASN A 18 -6.88 34.22 -11.60
C ASN A 18 -7.16 33.28 -10.39
N PRO A 19 -7.52 33.81 -9.21
CA PRO A 19 -7.82 33.01 -8.03
C PRO A 19 -8.94 31.97 -8.25
N GLN A 20 -9.81 32.18 -9.23
CA GLN A 20 -10.85 31.20 -9.59
C GLN A 20 -10.30 29.92 -10.23
N HIS A 21 -9.04 29.94 -10.69
CA HIS A 21 -8.36 28.79 -11.26
C HIS A 21 -7.51 28.02 -10.22
N GLU A 22 -7.49 28.44 -8.96
CA GLU A 22 -6.87 27.69 -7.87
C GLU A 22 -7.70 26.44 -7.56
N HIS A 23 -7.16 25.26 -7.90
CA HIS A 23 -7.87 23.99 -7.78
C HIS A 23 -7.10 22.94 -6.95
N ASP A 24 -6.16 23.35 -6.14
CA ASP A 24 -5.50 22.43 -5.22
C ASP A 24 -6.49 21.83 -4.21
N ALA A 25 -6.53 20.51 -4.13
CA ALA A 25 -7.53 19.77 -3.39
C ALA A 25 -7.01 19.31 -2.01
N CYS A 26 -6.59 20.24 -1.16
CA CYS A 26 -5.99 19.95 0.14
C CYS A 26 -6.79 20.62 1.26
N GLY A 27 -7.59 19.88 2.01
CA GLY A 27 -8.51 20.42 3.02
C GLY A 27 -8.31 19.89 4.43
N ILE A 28 -7.06 19.63 4.84
CA ILE A 28 -6.71 19.12 6.17
C ILE A 28 -6.32 20.26 7.11
N GLY A 29 -6.69 20.16 8.39
CA GLY A 29 -6.23 21.06 9.44
C GLY A 29 -6.43 20.50 10.84
N PHE A 30 -5.67 21.02 11.79
CA PHE A 30 -5.92 20.82 13.20
C PHE A 30 -5.53 22.05 14.02
N VAL A 31 -6.16 22.15 15.19
CA VAL A 31 -5.83 23.11 16.24
C VAL A 31 -5.70 22.39 17.57
N ALA A 32 -4.75 22.78 18.39
CA ALA A 32 -4.54 22.17 19.71
C ALA A 32 -3.96 23.17 20.71
N SER A 33 -4.26 22.96 21.99
CA SER A 33 -3.60 23.61 23.13
C SER A 33 -2.43 22.76 23.58
N ILE A 34 -1.21 23.30 23.56
CA ILE A 34 -0.02 22.61 24.08
C ILE A 34 -0.22 22.26 25.57
N GLU A 35 -0.84 23.16 26.34
CA GLU A 35 -1.09 22.95 27.76
C GLU A 35 -2.19 21.91 28.06
N GLY A 36 -2.80 21.32 27.04
CA GLY A 36 -3.89 20.36 27.21
C GLY A 36 -5.18 20.96 27.79
N ARG A 37 -5.34 22.29 27.72
CA ARG A 37 -6.55 22.96 28.23
C ARG A 37 -7.72 22.69 27.30
N LYS A 38 -8.73 21.98 27.81
CA LYS A 38 -10.00 21.78 27.11
C LYS A 38 -10.81 23.07 27.11
N SER A 39 -11.29 23.46 25.94
CA SER A 39 -12.19 24.60 25.80
C SER A 39 -13.08 24.44 24.57
N HIS A 40 -14.25 25.08 24.61
CA HIS A 40 -15.14 25.21 23.46
C HIS A 40 -14.52 26.04 22.34
N ASP A 41 -13.65 26.99 22.68
CA ASP A 41 -12.92 27.84 21.73
C ASP A 41 -12.02 27.02 20.79
N ILE A 42 -11.38 25.93 21.26
CA ILE A 42 -10.63 25.00 20.42
C ILE A 42 -11.54 24.30 19.38
N VAL A 43 -12.75 23.88 19.82
CA VAL A 43 -13.73 23.25 18.93
C VAL A 43 -14.17 24.24 17.84
N MET A 44 -14.53 25.47 18.25
CA MET A 44 -14.95 26.52 17.33
C MET A 44 -13.84 26.98 16.38
N LYS A 45 -12.58 27.01 16.83
CA LYS A 45 -11.42 27.23 15.95
C LYS A 45 -11.25 26.10 14.92
N GLY A 46 -11.50 24.84 15.32
CA GLY A 46 -11.54 23.72 14.38
C GLY A 46 -12.63 23.89 13.32
N VAL A 47 -13.83 24.23 13.72
CA VAL A 47 -14.94 24.57 12.81
C VAL A 47 -14.57 25.73 11.88
N GLN A 48 -13.91 26.78 12.42
CA GLN A 48 -13.49 27.92 11.61
C GLN A 48 -12.41 27.54 10.58
N ILE A 49 -11.45 26.65 10.93
CA ILE A 49 -10.48 26.10 9.98
C ILE A 49 -11.22 25.38 8.86
N LEU A 50 -12.18 24.52 9.19
CA LEU A 50 -12.97 23.79 8.22
C LEU A 50 -13.72 24.73 7.26
N ILE A 51 -14.37 25.77 7.78
CA ILE A 51 -15.07 26.79 6.98
C ILE A 51 -14.08 27.55 6.08
N ASN A 52 -12.93 27.95 6.60
CA ASN A 52 -11.93 28.69 5.84
C ASN A 52 -11.24 27.83 4.76
N LEU A 53 -11.35 26.49 4.86
CA LEU A 53 -10.92 25.54 3.83
C LEU A 53 -12.07 25.14 2.85
N ALA A 54 -13.25 25.78 2.92
CA ALA A 54 -14.39 25.39 2.08
C ALA A 54 -14.10 25.45 0.56
N HIS A 55 -13.18 26.30 0.11
CA HIS A 55 -12.72 26.39 -1.27
C HIS A 55 -11.94 25.12 -1.73
N ARG A 56 -11.52 24.28 -0.78
CA ARG A 56 -10.86 22.98 -1.05
C ARG A 56 -11.85 21.82 -1.18
N GLY A 57 -13.10 22.03 -0.75
CA GLY A 57 -14.17 21.07 -0.92
C GLY A 57 -14.78 21.16 -2.33
N ALA A 58 -15.58 20.18 -2.68
CA ALA A 58 -16.40 20.22 -3.88
C ALA A 58 -17.86 19.91 -3.56
N CYS A 59 -18.74 20.31 -4.46
CA CYS A 59 -20.13 19.89 -4.49
C CYS A 59 -20.42 19.27 -5.85
N GLY A 60 -21.33 18.30 -5.87
CA GLY A 60 -21.77 17.70 -7.12
C GLY A 60 -22.80 18.53 -7.86
N CYS A 61 -23.65 17.89 -8.66
CA CYS A 61 -24.79 18.53 -9.34
C CYS A 61 -25.86 19.07 -8.38
N ASP A 62 -25.84 18.69 -7.10
CA ASP A 62 -26.63 19.27 -6.02
C ASP A 62 -25.75 20.20 -5.21
N PRO A 63 -25.91 21.54 -5.32
CA PRO A 63 -25.02 22.51 -4.68
C PRO A 63 -25.01 22.49 -3.14
N GLN A 64 -26.03 21.87 -2.53
CA GLN A 64 -26.15 21.72 -1.06
C GLN A 64 -25.66 20.35 -0.57
N THR A 65 -25.23 19.45 -1.47
CA THR A 65 -24.61 18.19 -1.13
C THR A 65 -23.09 18.30 -1.25
N GLY A 66 -22.39 18.27 -0.09
CA GLY A 66 -20.93 18.30 -0.06
C GLY A 66 -20.29 16.96 -0.35
N ASP A 67 -19.01 16.98 -0.70
CA ASP A 67 -18.16 15.78 -0.87
C ASP A 67 -17.83 15.09 0.46
N GLY A 68 -18.04 15.79 1.56
CA GLY A 68 -17.74 15.31 2.90
C GLY A 68 -17.01 16.35 3.73
N ALA A 69 -17.40 16.46 4.98
CA ALA A 69 -16.73 17.25 5.99
C ALA A 69 -16.86 16.58 7.35
N GLY A 70 -15.89 16.82 8.23
CA GLY A 70 -15.96 16.28 9.57
C GLY A 70 -14.91 16.82 10.52
N ILE A 71 -15.14 16.53 11.79
CA ILE A 71 -14.37 16.99 12.93
C ILE A 71 -14.20 15.84 13.93
N LEU A 72 -12.97 15.66 14.42
CA LEU A 72 -12.63 14.76 15.52
C LEU A 72 -12.18 15.60 16.71
N ILE A 73 -12.79 15.35 17.87
CA ILE A 73 -12.49 16.01 19.15
C ILE A 73 -12.32 14.97 20.26
N GLN A 74 -11.77 15.38 21.39
CA GLN A 74 -11.82 14.56 22.60
C GLN A 74 -13.27 14.46 23.09
N ILE A 75 -13.60 13.36 23.80
CA ILE A 75 -14.91 13.20 24.40
C ILE A 75 -15.22 14.39 25.34
N PRO A 76 -16.31 15.13 25.08
CA PRO A 76 -16.74 16.26 25.92
C PRO A 76 -17.50 15.73 27.13
N HIS A 77 -16.76 15.31 28.18
CA HIS A 77 -17.33 14.63 29.33
C HIS A 77 -18.40 15.47 30.05
N ALA A 78 -18.16 16.77 30.30
CA ALA A 78 -19.09 17.65 30.98
C ALA A 78 -20.44 17.77 30.24
N PHE A 79 -20.39 17.79 28.89
CA PHE A 79 -21.58 17.76 28.05
C PHE A 79 -22.39 16.47 28.27
N PHE A 80 -21.72 15.29 28.17
CA PHE A 80 -22.40 14.00 28.32
C PHE A 80 -22.84 13.75 29.78
N GLU A 81 -22.12 14.23 30.78
CA GLU A 81 -22.54 14.18 32.20
C GLU A 81 -23.84 14.96 32.44
N ARG A 82 -24.02 16.09 31.75
CA ARG A 82 -25.25 16.87 31.78
C ARG A 82 -26.41 16.20 31.02
N GLU A 83 -26.16 15.66 29.84
CA GLU A 83 -27.19 15.09 28.96
C GLU A 83 -27.64 13.69 29.38
N ALA A 84 -26.76 12.86 29.96
CA ALA A 84 -27.04 11.46 30.28
C ALA A 84 -28.22 11.21 31.22
N PRO A 85 -28.49 12.04 32.27
CA PRO A 85 -29.66 11.86 33.14
C PRO A 85 -31.00 11.93 32.40
N ASP A 86 -31.12 12.78 31.38
CA ASP A 86 -32.34 12.90 30.58
C ASP A 86 -32.63 11.66 29.75
N MET A 87 -31.58 10.81 29.51
CA MET A 87 -31.66 9.52 28.82
C MET A 87 -31.81 8.33 29.78
N GLY A 88 -31.89 8.58 31.10
CA GLY A 88 -32.11 7.55 32.11
C GLY A 88 -30.85 6.80 32.59
N PHE A 89 -29.65 7.31 32.31
CA PHE A 89 -28.39 6.76 32.82
C PHE A 89 -27.43 7.86 33.30
N SER A 90 -26.33 7.49 33.91
CA SER A 90 -25.23 8.39 34.26
C SER A 90 -23.91 7.87 33.66
N VAL A 91 -23.05 8.78 33.19
CA VAL A 91 -21.72 8.43 32.70
C VAL A 91 -20.74 8.31 33.87
N PRO A 92 -19.85 7.28 33.88
CA PRO A 92 -18.75 7.17 34.84
C PRO A 92 -17.68 8.25 34.61
N SER A 93 -16.61 8.21 35.42
CA SER A 93 -15.49 9.13 35.29
C SER A 93 -14.81 9.00 33.88
N PRO A 94 -14.17 10.07 33.39
CA PRO A 94 -13.42 10.02 32.14
C PRO A 94 -12.45 8.85 32.10
N GLY A 95 -12.45 8.09 30.98
CA GLY A 95 -11.63 6.91 30.80
C GLY A 95 -12.26 5.59 31.29
N GLU A 96 -13.36 5.64 32.06
CA GLU A 96 -14.10 4.46 32.50
C GLU A 96 -15.28 4.11 31.60
N TYR A 97 -15.52 4.85 30.54
CA TYR A 97 -16.56 4.60 29.55
C TYR A 97 -16.08 4.99 28.14
N GLY A 98 -16.70 4.39 27.13
CA GLY A 98 -16.53 4.74 25.72
C GLY A 98 -17.83 5.29 25.15
N VAL A 99 -17.72 6.18 24.16
CA VAL A 99 -18.82 6.69 23.35
C VAL A 99 -18.62 6.28 21.91
N GLY A 100 -19.66 5.71 21.30
CA GLY A 100 -19.67 5.39 19.87
C GLY A 100 -20.60 6.33 19.11
N MET A 101 -20.12 6.96 18.05
CA MET A 101 -20.98 7.51 17.02
C MET A 101 -21.34 6.37 16.06
N VAL A 102 -22.61 6.10 15.84
CA VAL A 102 -23.10 4.96 15.07
C VAL A 102 -24.04 5.44 13.97
N PHE A 103 -23.72 5.08 12.74
CA PHE A 103 -24.60 5.22 11.58
C PHE A 103 -25.39 3.91 11.43
N LEU A 104 -26.70 4.02 11.37
CA LEU A 104 -27.63 2.89 11.40
C LEU A 104 -28.61 2.95 10.21
N PRO A 105 -29.28 1.83 9.90
CA PRO A 105 -30.40 1.80 8.96
C PRO A 105 -31.49 2.82 9.32
N VAL A 106 -32.12 3.39 8.32
CA VAL A 106 -33.26 4.30 8.48
C VAL A 106 -34.53 3.52 8.80
N ASP A 107 -34.67 2.31 8.25
CA ASP A 107 -35.75 1.39 8.59
C ASP A 107 -35.64 0.95 10.06
N THR A 108 -36.73 1.16 10.82
CA THR A 108 -36.77 0.90 12.27
C THR A 108 -36.51 -0.58 12.60
N HIS A 109 -37.00 -1.52 11.78
CA HIS A 109 -36.79 -2.94 12.01
C HIS A 109 -35.32 -3.33 11.86
N ASP A 110 -34.69 -2.94 10.75
CA ASP A 110 -33.29 -3.20 10.48
C ASP A 110 -32.38 -2.51 11.52
N ARG A 111 -32.76 -1.29 11.97
CA ARG A 111 -32.04 -0.55 13.00
C ARG A 111 -32.03 -1.28 14.35
N LEU A 112 -33.20 -1.70 14.85
CA LEU A 112 -33.31 -2.44 16.12
C LEU A 112 -32.53 -3.76 16.11
N ILE A 113 -32.43 -4.41 14.96
CA ILE A 113 -31.59 -5.60 14.80
C ILE A 113 -30.11 -5.24 14.93
N CYS A 114 -29.66 -4.17 14.29
CA CYS A 114 -28.27 -3.70 14.41
C CYS A 114 -27.91 -3.33 15.84
N GLU A 115 -28.77 -2.58 16.52
CA GLU A 115 -28.59 -2.23 17.94
C GLU A 115 -28.51 -3.49 18.83
N GLY A 116 -29.45 -4.45 18.63
CA GLY A 116 -29.46 -5.73 19.35
C GLY A 116 -28.19 -6.55 19.15
N ILE A 117 -27.62 -6.57 17.94
CA ILE A 117 -26.35 -7.23 17.65
C ILE A 117 -25.21 -6.53 18.40
N ILE A 118 -25.12 -5.21 18.35
CA ILE A 118 -24.10 -4.44 19.08
C ILE A 118 -24.19 -4.70 20.57
N GLU A 119 -25.39 -4.63 21.14
CA GLU A 119 -25.62 -4.88 22.57
C GLU A 119 -25.21 -6.28 23.01
N LYS A 120 -25.55 -7.29 22.20
CA LYS A 120 -25.13 -8.67 22.44
C LYS A 120 -23.59 -8.76 22.48
N ILE A 121 -22.91 -8.16 21.48
CA ILE A 121 -21.46 -8.20 21.40
C ILE A 121 -20.80 -7.49 22.58
N VAL A 122 -21.30 -6.32 22.99
CA VAL A 122 -20.79 -5.59 24.17
C VAL A 122 -20.84 -6.45 25.42
N ARG A 123 -21.96 -7.16 25.65
CA ARG A 123 -22.11 -8.06 26.80
C ARG A 123 -21.18 -9.28 26.69
N GLU A 124 -21.05 -9.87 25.51
CA GLU A 124 -20.14 -11.01 25.28
C GLU A 124 -18.67 -10.63 25.50
N GLU A 125 -18.27 -9.39 25.20
CA GLU A 125 -16.93 -8.87 25.47
C GLU A 125 -16.71 -8.40 26.91
N GLY A 126 -17.70 -8.60 27.80
CA GLY A 126 -17.62 -8.34 29.24
C GLY A 126 -17.80 -6.87 29.63
N LEU A 127 -18.36 -6.05 28.73
CA LEU A 127 -18.67 -4.65 29.02
C LEU A 127 -20.16 -4.45 29.25
N THR A 128 -20.53 -3.26 29.76
CA THR A 128 -21.92 -2.92 30.09
C THR A 128 -22.40 -1.76 29.23
N ILE A 129 -23.56 -1.90 28.61
CA ILE A 129 -24.22 -0.78 27.93
C ILE A 129 -24.85 0.12 28.97
N LEU A 130 -24.56 1.42 28.90
CA LEU A 130 -25.20 2.44 29.69
C LEU A 130 -26.53 2.89 29.04
N GLY A 131 -26.49 3.14 27.75
CA GLY A 131 -27.64 3.53 26.97
C GLY A 131 -27.30 3.98 25.54
N TRP A 132 -28.34 4.30 24.80
CA TRP A 132 -28.31 4.92 23.50
C TRP A 132 -28.85 6.35 23.55
N ARG A 133 -28.38 7.20 22.68
CA ARG A 133 -28.80 8.59 22.53
C ARG A 133 -28.98 8.92 21.05
N ASP A 134 -30.20 9.38 20.72
CA ASP A 134 -30.41 10.00 19.40
C ASP A 134 -29.50 11.23 19.26
N THR A 135 -28.69 11.29 18.22
CA THR A 135 -27.88 12.47 17.96
C THR A 135 -28.76 13.58 17.40
N PRO A 136 -28.82 14.78 18.05
CA PRO A 136 -29.66 15.88 17.57
C PRO A 136 -29.12 16.45 16.26
N ILE A 137 -29.66 16.00 15.11
CA ILE A 137 -29.27 16.44 13.78
C ILE A 137 -30.36 17.27 13.09
N ASN A 138 -29.95 18.15 12.17
CA ASN A 138 -30.86 18.91 11.32
C ASN A 138 -30.70 18.53 9.83
N GLY A 139 -31.39 17.49 9.38
CA GLY A 139 -31.39 17.04 8.02
C GLY A 139 -31.93 18.04 6.99
N ASN A 140 -32.52 19.17 7.41
CA ASN A 140 -33.00 20.20 6.47
C ASN A 140 -31.88 21.10 5.92
N THR A 141 -30.68 21.03 6.50
CA THR A 141 -29.54 21.87 6.12
C THR A 141 -28.71 21.29 4.98
N ILE A 142 -28.94 20.03 4.62
CA ILE A 142 -28.19 19.30 3.60
C ILE A 142 -28.97 19.12 2.30
N GLY A 143 -28.25 18.89 1.18
CA GLY A 143 -28.84 18.70 -0.12
C GLY A 143 -29.63 17.40 -0.28
N ARG A 144 -30.41 17.32 -1.34
CA ARG A 144 -31.29 16.19 -1.63
C ARG A 144 -30.51 14.86 -1.73
N LEU A 145 -29.35 14.88 -2.38
CA LEU A 145 -28.56 13.64 -2.58
C LEU A 145 -27.96 13.17 -1.25
N ALA A 146 -27.42 14.07 -0.45
CA ALA A 146 -26.90 13.73 0.89
C ALA A 146 -28.02 13.17 1.79
N ARG A 147 -29.22 13.78 1.74
CA ARG A 147 -30.38 13.34 2.52
C ARG A 147 -30.88 11.96 2.08
N ALA A 148 -30.87 11.66 0.80
CA ALA A 148 -31.32 10.37 0.27
C ALA A 148 -30.46 9.19 0.74
N SER A 149 -29.21 9.45 1.14
CA SER A 149 -28.26 8.45 1.66
C SER A 149 -27.89 8.69 3.12
N GLN A 150 -28.64 9.57 3.83
CA GLN A 150 -28.38 9.88 5.23
C GLN A 150 -28.72 8.68 6.12
N PRO A 151 -27.80 8.17 6.93
CA PRO A 151 -28.09 7.14 7.92
C PRO A 151 -28.89 7.72 9.09
N TYR A 152 -29.52 6.86 9.87
CA TYR A 152 -29.94 7.22 11.23
C TYR A 152 -28.69 7.31 12.11
N ILE A 153 -28.60 8.34 12.96
CA ILE A 153 -27.36 8.61 13.72
C ILE A 153 -27.63 8.58 15.20
N GLU A 154 -26.99 7.66 15.91
CA GLU A 154 -27.08 7.51 17.36
C GLU A 154 -25.70 7.48 18.02
N GLN A 155 -25.70 7.70 19.31
CA GLN A 155 -24.54 7.54 20.18
C GLN A 155 -24.79 6.40 21.17
N ILE A 156 -23.88 5.45 21.22
CA ILE A 156 -23.88 4.35 22.20
C ILE A 156 -22.88 4.65 23.32
N PHE A 157 -23.27 4.39 24.55
CA PHE A 157 -22.45 4.57 25.74
C PHE A 157 -22.15 3.21 26.37
N VAL A 158 -20.88 2.89 26.54
CA VAL A 158 -20.39 1.60 27.02
C VAL A 158 -19.48 1.80 28.21
N ARG A 159 -19.82 1.19 29.35
CA ARG A 159 -19.02 1.23 30.58
C ARG A 159 -17.96 0.16 30.58
N SER A 160 -16.75 0.49 31.05
CA SER A 160 -15.65 -0.46 31.22
C SER A 160 -15.93 -1.48 32.32
N ALA A 161 -15.27 -2.63 32.25
CA ALA A 161 -15.27 -3.59 33.35
C ALA A 161 -14.43 -3.07 34.54
N THR A 162 -14.74 -3.51 35.74
CA THR A 162 -14.02 -3.11 36.96
C THR A 162 -12.56 -3.49 36.87
N GLY A 163 -11.69 -2.50 37.12
CA GLY A 163 -10.23 -2.69 37.10
C GLY A 163 -9.58 -2.67 35.70
N MET A 164 -10.33 -2.39 34.65
CA MET A 164 -9.80 -2.23 33.30
C MET A 164 -9.24 -0.81 33.13
N ASP A 165 -7.99 -0.73 32.67
CA ASP A 165 -7.41 0.57 32.30
C ASP A 165 -7.96 1.08 30.96
N GLN A 166 -7.72 2.37 30.68
CA GLN A 166 -8.25 3.02 29.48
C GLN A 166 -7.69 2.41 28.17
N ASP A 167 -6.45 1.95 28.15
CA ASP A 167 -5.85 1.33 26.95
C ASP A 167 -6.45 -0.07 26.69
N ALA A 168 -6.76 -0.82 27.76
CA ALA A 168 -7.49 -2.08 27.63
C ALA A 168 -8.94 -1.86 27.17
N LEU A 169 -9.59 -0.79 27.67
CA LEU A 169 -10.92 -0.41 27.18
C LEU A 169 -10.89 -0.07 25.69
N GLU A 170 -9.93 0.72 25.21
CA GLU A 170 -9.79 1.04 23.78
C GLU A 170 -9.67 -0.24 22.94
N ARG A 171 -8.85 -1.22 23.36
CA ARG A 171 -8.73 -2.50 22.67
C ARG A 171 -10.06 -3.27 22.63
N LYS A 172 -10.80 -3.28 23.71
CA LYS A 172 -12.12 -3.95 23.74
C LYS A 172 -13.15 -3.25 22.87
N LEU A 173 -13.17 -1.92 22.86
CA LEU A 173 -14.05 -1.15 21.97
C LEU A 173 -13.72 -1.41 20.49
N TYR A 174 -12.44 -1.55 20.16
CA TYR A 174 -12.01 -1.97 18.81
C TYR A 174 -12.52 -3.36 18.43
N VAL A 175 -12.40 -4.33 19.33
CA VAL A 175 -12.92 -5.70 19.12
C VAL A 175 -14.43 -5.66 18.90
N ILE A 176 -15.17 -4.94 19.75
CA ILE A 176 -16.64 -4.80 19.66
C ILE A 176 -17.01 -4.22 18.28
N ARG A 177 -16.37 -3.13 17.86
CA ARG A 177 -16.64 -2.51 16.58
C ARG A 177 -16.39 -3.46 15.41
N LYS A 178 -15.25 -4.13 15.37
CA LYS A 178 -14.89 -5.07 14.28
C LYS A 178 -15.87 -6.25 14.22
N ARG A 179 -16.26 -6.78 15.36
CA ARG A 179 -17.29 -7.83 15.44
C ARG A 179 -18.64 -7.35 14.94
N ALA A 180 -19.08 -6.16 15.39
CA ALA A 180 -20.35 -5.57 14.97
C ALA A 180 -20.39 -5.35 13.44
N GLU A 181 -19.32 -4.77 12.88
CA GLU A 181 -19.19 -4.57 11.43
C GLU A 181 -19.28 -5.93 10.69
N ALA A 182 -18.58 -6.97 11.15
CA ALA A 182 -18.59 -8.29 10.52
C ALA A 182 -19.95 -8.99 10.65
N GLU A 183 -20.55 -9.01 11.86
CA GLU A 183 -21.81 -9.71 12.12
C GLU A 183 -22.98 -9.03 11.38
N ILE A 184 -23.06 -7.70 11.37
CA ILE A 184 -24.14 -6.95 10.69
C ILE A 184 -24.03 -7.06 9.17
N LEU A 185 -22.82 -6.94 8.59
CA LEU A 185 -22.64 -7.08 7.15
C LEU A 185 -22.94 -8.49 6.64
N ALA A 186 -22.82 -9.51 7.49
CA ALA A 186 -23.18 -10.90 7.18
C ALA A 186 -24.69 -11.18 7.22
N THR A 187 -25.53 -10.26 7.71
CA THR A 187 -26.98 -10.41 7.72
C THR A 187 -27.62 -10.20 6.35
N ASP A 188 -28.89 -10.59 6.21
CA ASP A 188 -29.71 -10.34 5.03
C ASP A 188 -30.53 -9.03 5.14
N LEU A 189 -30.16 -8.12 6.06
CA LEU A 189 -30.84 -6.84 6.23
C LEU A 189 -30.76 -6.01 4.94
N LYS A 190 -31.88 -5.36 4.56
CA LYS A 190 -31.96 -4.59 3.31
C LYS A 190 -31.12 -3.32 3.33
N GLU A 191 -31.05 -2.68 4.51
CA GLU A 191 -30.36 -1.41 4.68
C GLU A 191 -29.02 -1.54 5.44
N LYS A 192 -28.41 -2.73 5.50
CA LYS A 192 -27.12 -2.96 6.17
C LYS A 192 -25.98 -2.07 5.66
N ASP A 193 -26.05 -1.58 4.43
CA ASP A 193 -25.04 -0.69 3.84
C ASP A 193 -25.01 0.70 4.48
N PHE A 194 -26.07 1.11 5.20
CA PHE A 194 -26.06 2.32 6.03
C PHE A 194 -25.24 2.15 7.31
N PHE A 195 -25.05 0.90 7.76
CA PHE A 195 -24.33 0.63 8.99
C PHE A 195 -22.84 0.99 8.88
N TYR A 196 -22.38 1.80 9.83
CA TYR A 196 -20.96 2.14 10.00
C TYR A 196 -20.75 2.76 11.39
N ILE A 197 -19.60 2.51 12.00
CA ILE A 197 -19.22 3.11 13.28
C ILE A 197 -18.07 4.11 13.04
N PRO A 198 -18.35 5.41 12.87
CA PRO A 198 -17.32 6.45 12.71
C PRO A 198 -16.28 6.46 13.83
N SER A 199 -16.75 6.35 15.08
CA SER A 199 -15.90 6.25 16.26
C SER A 199 -16.56 5.39 17.34
N LEU A 200 -15.75 4.65 18.09
CA LEU A 200 -16.12 3.99 19.34
C LEU A 200 -14.88 4.00 20.23
N SER A 201 -14.77 4.97 21.12
CA SER A 201 -13.56 5.24 21.88
C SER A 201 -13.86 5.82 23.25
N SER A 202 -12.95 5.66 24.19
CA SER A 202 -12.96 6.34 25.50
C SER A 202 -12.25 7.70 25.49
N ARG A 203 -11.69 8.10 24.31
CA ARG A 203 -10.86 9.31 24.16
C ARG A 203 -11.42 10.33 23.20
N THR A 204 -11.94 9.85 22.04
CA THR A 204 -12.31 10.71 20.91
C THR A 204 -13.71 10.42 20.40
N ILE A 205 -14.33 11.42 19.79
CA ILE A 205 -15.61 11.31 19.08
C ILE A 205 -15.50 12.02 17.73
N ILE A 206 -16.18 11.49 16.71
CA ILE A 206 -16.14 11.99 15.33
C ILE A 206 -17.53 12.39 14.86
N TYR A 207 -17.64 13.64 14.41
CA TYR A 207 -18.80 14.17 13.70
C TYR A 207 -18.44 14.35 12.22
N LYS A 208 -19.11 13.64 11.33
CA LYS A 208 -18.82 13.67 9.89
C LYS A 208 -20.04 13.31 9.03
N GLY A 209 -19.96 13.63 7.75
CA GLY A 209 -21.00 13.25 6.80
C GLY A 209 -20.77 13.83 5.40
N LEU A 210 -21.73 13.63 4.50
CA LEU A 210 -21.78 14.27 3.18
C LEU A 210 -22.20 15.74 3.31
N LEU A 211 -21.36 16.51 3.97
CA LEU A 211 -21.59 17.89 4.38
C LEU A 211 -20.64 18.82 3.62
N LEU A 212 -21.09 20.04 3.39
CA LEU A 212 -20.20 21.17 3.14
C LEU A 212 -19.66 21.68 4.49
N ALA A 213 -18.47 22.27 4.50
CA ALA A 213 -17.87 22.81 5.73
C ALA A 213 -18.82 23.70 6.57
N PRO A 214 -19.52 24.68 5.95
CA PRO A 214 -20.44 25.53 6.73
C PRO A 214 -21.64 24.79 7.32
N GLN A 215 -21.97 23.60 6.82
CA GLN A 215 -23.13 22.82 7.29
C GLN A 215 -22.83 22.03 8.56
N ILE A 216 -21.55 21.86 8.98
CA ILE A 216 -21.19 20.95 10.07
C ILE A 216 -21.90 21.31 11.39
N THR A 217 -21.94 22.58 11.76
CA THR A 217 -22.60 23.07 12.97
C THR A 217 -24.11 23.24 12.82
N ASP A 218 -24.59 23.47 11.60
CA ASP A 218 -26.01 23.53 11.32
C ASP A 218 -26.66 22.14 11.37
N PHE A 219 -25.91 21.12 10.97
CA PHE A 219 -26.33 19.73 10.99
C PHE A 219 -26.17 19.10 12.38
N TYR A 220 -24.97 19.21 13.00
CA TYR A 220 -24.66 18.75 14.36
C TYR A 220 -24.68 19.93 15.34
N LYS A 221 -25.85 20.33 15.77
CA LYS A 221 -26.03 21.52 16.60
C LYS A 221 -25.35 21.46 17.97
N GLU A 222 -25.15 20.26 18.50
CA GLU A 222 -24.45 20.07 19.77
C GLU A 222 -22.98 20.55 19.73
N LEU A 223 -22.35 20.70 18.54
CA LEU A 223 -21.03 21.30 18.43
C LEU A 223 -21.01 22.80 18.83
N LEU A 224 -22.16 23.46 18.87
CA LEU A 224 -22.31 24.85 19.36
C LEU A 224 -22.50 24.96 20.87
N ASP A 225 -22.67 23.82 21.55
CA ASP A 225 -22.88 23.84 23.01
C ASP A 225 -21.58 24.19 23.75
N PRO A 226 -21.57 25.15 24.69
CA PRO A 226 -20.35 25.55 25.40
C PRO A 226 -19.67 24.45 26.21
N ASP A 227 -20.39 23.41 26.62
CA ASP A 227 -19.84 22.24 27.33
C ASP A 227 -19.17 21.23 26.41
N VAL A 228 -19.34 21.36 25.08
CA VAL A 228 -18.58 20.59 24.11
C VAL A 228 -17.17 21.17 24.01
N THR A 229 -16.31 20.65 24.88
CA THR A 229 -14.93 21.14 25.05
C THR A 229 -13.89 20.11 24.64
N SER A 230 -12.76 20.55 24.06
CA SER A 230 -11.62 19.71 23.69
C SER A 230 -10.32 20.49 23.79
N ALA A 231 -9.20 19.80 24.03
CA ALA A 231 -7.85 20.38 23.95
C ALA A 231 -7.25 20.30 22.55
N LEU A 232 -7.85 19.50 21.68
CA LEU A 232 -7.43 19.31 20.29
C LEU A 232 -8.65 19.12 19.38
N CYS A 233 -8.49 19.47 18.12
CA CYS A 233 -9.53 19.33 17.12
C CYS A 233 -8.87 19.07 15.76
N LEU A 234 -9.17 17.91 15.14
CA LEU A 234 -8.69 17.51 13.82
C LEU A 234 -9.86 17.61 12.83
N VAL A 235 -9.65 18.31 11.72
CA VAL A 235 -10.70 18.57 10.72
C VAL A 235 -10.25 18.23 9.32
N HIS A 236 -11.21 17.88 8.50
CA HIS A 236 -10.99 17.65 7.08
C HIS A 236 -12.19 18.08 6.24
N GLN A 237 -11.90 18.78 5.16
CA GLN A 237 -12.85 19.18 4.14
C GLN A 237 -12.60 18.38 2.88
N ARG A 238 -13.45 17.43 2.58
CA ARG A 238 -13.46 16.55 1.42
C ARG A 238 -13.28 15.06 1.77
N PHE A 239 -13.63 14.19 0.82
CA PHE A 239 -13.36 12.74 0.85
C PHE A 239 -12.22 12.37 -0.12
N SER A 240 -11.83 11.08 -0.19
CA SER A 240 -10.83 10.60 -1.14
C SER A 240 -11.30 10.71 -2.60
N THR A 241 -10.45 11.24 -3.48
CA THR A 241 -10.79 11.53 -4.89
C THR A 241 -11.07 10.30 -5.75
N ASN A 242 -10.62 9.12 -5.34
CA ASN A 242 -10.72 7.87 -6.10
C ASN A 242 -11.93 7.00 -5.71
N THR A 243 -12.83 7.51 -4.86
CA THR A 243 -14.05 6.81 -4.44
C THR A 243 -15.28 7.70 -4.65
N PHE A 244 -16.46 7.09 -4.78
CA PHE A 244 -17.69 7.86 -4.75
C PHE A 244 -17.96 8.41 -3.34
N PRO A 245 -18.40 9.67 -3.19
CA PRO A 245 -18.73 10.24 -1.90
C PRO A 245 -19.79 9.40 -1.18
N SER A 246 -19.53 9.14 0.11
CA SER A 246 -20.49 8.49 1.00
C SER A 246 -20.32 8.97 2.43
N TRP A 247 -21.35 8.83 3.25
CA TRP A 247 -21.32 9.22 4.66
C TRP A 247 -20.17 8.57 5.42
N LYS A 248 -19.93 7.28 5.19
CA LYS A 248 -18.87 6.51 5.85
C LYS A 248 -17.45 6.88 5.42
N LEU A 249 -17.28 7.35 4.17
CA LEU A 249 -15.97 7.68 3.62
C LEU A 249 -15.53 9.13 3.83
N ALA A 250 -16.39 9.99 4.38
CA ALA A 250 -15.99 11.33 4.81
C ALA A 250 -14.90 11.24 5.90
N HIS A 251 -13.90 12.13 5.83
CA HIS A 251 -12.92 12.30 6.91
C HIS A 251 -13.49 13.12 8.08
N PRO A 252 -12.89 13.04 9.30
CA PRO A 252 -11.79 12.19 9.75
C PRO A 252 -12.14 10.70 9.82
N TYR A 253 -11.10 9.86 9.80
CA TYR A 253 -11.17 8.49 10.30
C TYR A 253 -10.81 8.45 11.79
N ARG A 254 -10.66 7.25 12.38
CA ARG A 254 -10.54 7.08 13.86
C ARG A 254 -9.27 7.66 14.43
N TYR A 255 -8.20 7.62 13.67
CA TYR A 255 -6.87 8.12 14.04
C TYR A 255 -6.34 9.18 13.09
N ILE A 256 -6.77 9.19 11.83
CA ILE A 256 -6.12 10.01 10.80
C ILE A 256 -7.08 10.88 9.98
N CYS A 257 -6.52 11.97 9.48
CA CYS A 257 -6.95 12.65 8.26
C CYS A 257 -5.83 12.55 7.24
N HIS A 258 -6.15 12.17 6.02
CA HIS A 258 -5.19 12.03 4.95
C HIS A 258 -5.53 12.91 3.76
N ASN A 259 -4.50 13.56 3.26
CA ASN A 259 -4.56 14.37 2.06
C ASN A 259 -3.49 13.89 1.08
N GLY A 260 -3.93 13.29 0.01
CA GLY A 260 -3.08 12.66 -0.99
C GLY A 260 -3.66 11.35 -1.49
N GLU A 261 -2.76 10.47 -1.91
CA GLU A 261 -3.09 9.16 -2.45
C GLU A 261 -2.04 8.14 -2.01
N ILE A 262 -2.45 7.00 -1.54
CA ILE A 262 -1.56 5.85 -1.33
C ILE A 262 -1.49 5.06 -2.63
N ASN A 263 -0.45 5.30 -3.42
CA ASN A 263 -0.25 4.66 -4.73
C ASN A 263 -0.07 3.14 -4.62
N THR A 264 0.40 2.67 -3.47
CA THR A 264 0.72 1.27 -3.21
C THR A 264 -0.41 0.50 -2.54
N LEU A 265 -1.60 1.11 -2.39
CA LEU A 265 -2.73 0.58 -1.64
C LEU A 265 -3.01 -0.91 -1.89
N ARG A 266 -3.04 -1.32 -3.16
CA ARG A 266 -3.34 -2.71 -3.54
C ARG A 266 -2.31 -3.69 -2.97
N GLY A 267 -1.02 -3.36 -3.06
CA GLY A 267 0.05 -4.16 -2.48
C GLY A 267 -0.06 -4.22 -0.96
N ASN A 268 -0.28 -3.08 -0.32
CA ASN A 268 -0.44 -3.00 1.13
C ASN A 268 -1.63 -3.83 1.62
N MET A 269 -2.77 -3.81 0.91
CA MET A 269 -3.91 -4.68 1.20
C MET A 269 -3.55 -6.17 1.08
N ASN A 270 -2.92 -6.55 -0.04
CA ASN A 270 -2.54 -7.93 -0.31
C ASN A 270 -1.59 -8.46 0.78
N TRP A 271 -0.59 -7.66 1.17
CA TRP A 271 0.36 -8.03 2.22
C TRP A 271 -0.28 -8.06 3.60
N MET A 272 -1.15 -7.10 3.94
CA MET A 272 -1.90 -7.16 5.21
C MET A 272 -2.79 -8.40 5.27
N TYR A 273 -3.44 -8.76 4.17
CA TYR A 273 -4.23 -10.01 4.10
C TYR A 273 -3.34 -11.25 4.27
N ALA A 274 -2.19 -11.31 3.60
CA ALA A 274 -1.27 -12.44 3.72
C ALA A 274 -0.75 -12.62 5.16
N ARG A 275 -0.53 -11.51 5.90
CA ARG A 275 0.00 -11.51 7.28
C ARG A 275 -1.02 -11.92 8.34
N GLN A 276 -2.31 -11.89 8.05
CA GLN A 276 -3.35 -12.16 9.05
C GLN A 276 -3.19 -13.52 9.76
N SER A 277 -2.68 -14.52 9.05
CA SER A 277 -2.47 -15.87 9.59
C SER A 277 -1.39 -15.98 10.67
N VAL A 278 -0.45 -15.03 10.72
CA VAL A 278 0.69 -15.02 11.65
C VAL A 278 0.58 -13.96 12.74
N LEU A 279 -0.50 -13.16 12.74
CA LEU A 279 -0.71 -12.11 13.74
C LEU A 279 -0.93 -12.72 15.12
N GLN A 280 -0.12 -12.30 16.07
CA GLN A 280 -0.22 -12.63 17.49
C GLN A 280 0.08 -11.37 18.31
N SER A 281 -0.63 -11.15 19.38
CA SER A 281 -0.43 -10.02 20.28
C SER A 281 -0.72 -10.43 21.72
N PRO A 282 0.22 -10.24 22.65
CA PRO A 282 -0.05 -10.48 24.07
C PRO A 282 -1.16 -9.58 24.62
N LEU A 283 -1.36 -8.40 24.04
CA LEU A 283 -2.36 -7.42 24.47
C LEU A 283 -3.78 -7.79 24.03
N PHE A 284 -3.93 -8.50 22.91
CA PHE A 284 -5.22 -8.97 22.41
C PHE A 284 -5.49 -10.44 22.75
N GLY A 285 -4.44 -11.26 22.97
CA GLY A 285 -4.62 -12.71 23.14
C GLY A 285 -5.42 -13.30 21.97
N ASP A 286 -6.42 -14.11 22.28
CA ASP A 286 -7.28 -14.73 21.27
C ASP A 286 -8.24 -13.74 20.57
N ASP A 287 -8.43 -12.56 21.10
CA ASP A 287 -9.28 -11.52 20.50
C ASP A 287 -8.72 -11.03 19.16
N ILE A 288 -7.42 -11.26 18.87
CA ILE A 288 -6.83 -10.91 17.58
C ILE A 288 -7.57 -11.53 16.39
N LYS A 289 -8.11 -12.73 16.57
CA LYS A 289 -8.88 -13.46 15.55
C LYS A 289 -10.22 -12.80 15.23
N LYS A 290 -10.80 -12.09 16.20
CA LYS A 290 -12.07 -11.36 16.07
C LYS A 290 -11.92 -10.07 15.24
N LEU A 291 -10.67 -9.61 15.00
CA LEU A 291 -10.38 -8.40 14.24
C LEU A 291 -10.31 -8.64 12.73
N LEU A 292 -10.29 -9.89 12.29
CA LEU A 292 -10.11 -10.26 10.88
C LEU A 292 -11.41 -10.10 10.07
N PRO A 293 -11.34 -9.62 8.82
CA PRO A 293 -10.14 -9.05 8.17
C PRO A 293 -9.76 -7.68 8.76
N ILE A 294 -8.45 -7.40 8.83
CA ILE A 294 -7.96 -6.11 9.37
C ILE A 294 -8.43 -4.96 8.47
N ILE A 295 -8.11 -5.05 7.18
CA ILE A 295 -8.48 -4.05 6.18
C ILE A 295 -9.94 -4.25 5.77
N THR A 296 -10.72 -3.18 5.81
CA THR A 296 -12.12 -3.18 5.37
C THR A 296 -12.19 -3.05 3.85
N GLU A 297 -12.70 -4.05 3.18
CA GLU A 297 -12.89 -4.05 1.72
C GLU A 297 -13.85 -2.93 1.28
N GLY A 298 -13.56 -2.34 0.11
CA GLY A 298 -14.36 -1.23 -0.44
C GLY A 298 -14.17 0.12 0.26
N GLY A 299 -13.25 0.21 1.21
CA GLY A 299 -12.83 1.47 1.81
C GLY A 299 -12.00 2.33 0.85
N SER A 300 -11.80 3.61 1.19
CA SER A 300 -10.80 4.45 0.53
C SER A 300 -9.39 4.06 1.00
N ASP A 301 -8.36 4.53 0.27
CA ASP A 301 -6.96 4.39 0.67
C ASP A 301 -6.72 4.90 2.10
N SER A 302 -7.30 6.04 2.44
CA SER A 302 -7.23 6.64 3.77
C SER A 302 -7.91 5.79 4.84
N ALA A 303 -9.08 5.20 4.54
CA ALA A 303 -9.78 4.32 5.46
C ALA A 303 -8.98 3.04 5.75
N MET A 304 -8.34 2.49 4.72
CA MET A 304 -7.52 1.29 4.84
C MET A 304 -6.20 1.57 5.58
N LEU A 305 -5.58 2.74 5.34
CA LEU A 305 -4.44 3.20 6.15
C LEU A 305 -4.83 3.37 7.63
N ASP A 306 -5.99 3.96 7.91
CA ASP A 306 -6.51 4.10 9.28
C ASP A 306 -6.69 2.74 9.97
N ASN A 307 -7.15 1.70 9.26
CA ASN A 307 -7.25 0.35 9.83
C ASN A 307 -5.87 -0.21 10.24
N ALA A 308 -4.83 0.01 9.43
CA ALA A 308 -3.48 -0.40 9.77
C ALA A 308 -2.92 0.40 10.97
N VAL A 309 -3.15 1.73 10.99
CA VAL A 309 -2.75 2.61 12.11
C VAL A 309 -3.42 2.17 13.40
N GLU A 310 -4.72 1.91 13.39
CA GLU A 310 -5.51 1.47 14.54
C GLU A 310 -4.97 0.16 15.13
N LEU A 311 -4.79 -0.88 14.29
CA LEU A 311 -4.24 -2.17 14.72
C LEU A 311 -2.86 -2.02 15.38
N LEU A 312 -1.92 -1.34 14.70
CA LEU A 312 -0.55 -1.20 15.17
C LEU A 312 -0.45 -0.37 16.46
N THR A 313 -1.29 0.68 16.58
CA THR A 313 -1.34 1.53 17.78
C THR A 313 -1.91 0.75 18.96
N LEU A 314 -3.04 0.08 18.78
CA LEU A 314 -3.68 -0.69 19.85
C LEU A 314 -2.89 -1.97 20.22
N SER A 315 -1.95 -2.39 19.38
CA SER A 315 -0.97 -3.43 19.69
C SER A 315 0.24 -2.94 20.51
N GLY A 316 0.22 -1.69 21.00
CA GLY A 316 1.18 -1.16 21.98
C GLY A 316 2.31 -0.29 21.39
N ARG A 317 2.26 0.07 20.10
CA ARG A 317 3.15 1.09 19.54
C ARG A 317 2.57 2.49 19.77
N SER A 318 3.44 3.46 20.02
CA SER A 318 3.00 4.87 20.01
C SER A 318 2.61 5.31 18.60
N LEU A 319 1.67 6.22 18.51
CA LEU A 319 1.19 6.73 17.20
C LEU A 319 2.31 7.32 16.33
N PRO A 320 3.29 8.11 16.87
CA PRO A 320 4.47 8.54 16.10
C PRO A 320 5.32 7.39 15.57
N HIS A 321 5.43 6.28 16.32
CA HIS A 321 6.13 5.07 15.89
C HIS A 321 5.43 4.45 14.68
N VAL A 322 4.11 4.23 14.79
CA VAL A 322 3.28 3.67 13.72
C VAL A 322 3.39 4.51 12.45
N MET A 323 3.28 5.83 12.57
CA MET A 323 3.39 6.74 11.43
C MET A 323 4.80 6.72 10.81
N SER A 324 5.85 6.56 11.61
CA SER A 324 7.23 6.45 11.09
C SER A 324 7.51 5.10 10.44
N MET A 325 6.83 4.04 10.86
CA MET A 325 6.90 2.70 10.28
C MET A 325 6.15 2.63 8.94
N LEU A 326 4.90 3.14 8.89
CA LEU A 326 4.06 3.06 7.70
C LEU A 326 4.47 4.05 6.60
N ILE A 327 4.89 5.25 7.00
CA ILE A 327 5.29 6.33 6.09
C ILE A 327 6.72 6.76 6.45
N PRO A 328 7.73 5.92 6.18
CA PRO A 328 9.12 6.22 6.52
C PRO A 328 9.66 7.35 5.63
N GLU A 329 10.61 8.11 6.18
CA GLU A 329 11.40 9.02 5.34
C GLU A 329 12.39 8.26 4.45
N ALA A 330 13.00 8.96 3.50
CA ALA A 330 14.04 8.40 2.65
C ALA A 330 15.34 8.30 3.45
N TRP A 331 15.65 7.12 3.96
CA TRP A 331 16.79 6.86 4.83
C TRP A 331 17.97 6.17 4.13
N ASP A 332 17.71 5.42 3.06
CA ASP A 332 18.68 4.52 2.42
C ASP A 332 19.87 5.27 1.80
N HIS A 333 19.58 6.40 1.15
CA HIS A 333 20.57 7.24 0.47
C HIS A 333 20.90 8.56 1.21
N ASP A 334 20.46 8.70 2.46
CA ASP A 334 20.78 9.88 3.27
C ASP A 334 22.06 9.65 4.11
N ASP A 335 23.19 10.10 3.60
CA ASP A 335 24.48 9.99 4.31
C ASP A 335 24.58 10.89 5.55
N THR A 336 23.62 11.79 5.75
CA THR A 336 23.61 12.71 6.92
C THR A 336 22.79 12.17 8.09
N MET A 337 21.96 11.14 7.85
CA MET A 337 21.13 10.55 8.89
C MET A 337 21.98 9.74 9.89
N PRO A 338 21.77 9.92 11.21
CA PRO A 338 22.45 9.12 12.25
C PRO A 338 22.20 7.61 12.08
N ASP A 339 23.22 6.79 12.36
CA ASP A 339 23.17 5.34 12.14
C ASP A 339 22.10 4.63 12.98
N ASP A 340 21.81 5.10 14.19
CA ASP A 340 20.76 4.57 15.04
C ASP A 340 19.36 4.81 14.46
N ILE A 341 19.14 5.98 13.84
CA ILE A 341 17.90 6.30 13.16
C ILE A 341 17.78 5.48 11.86
N LYS A 342 18.87 5.33 11.09
CA LYS A 342 18.88 4.42 9.92
C LYS A 342 18.54 3.00 10.34
N ALA A 343 19.11 2.52 11.43
CA ALA A 343 18.84 1.18 11.94
C ALA A 343 17.37 0.98 12.35
N PHE A 344 16.74 1.99 12.94
CA PHE A 344 15.30 1.96 13.21
C PHE A 344 14.49 1.75 11.91
N TYR A 345 14.75 2.55 10.87
CA TYR A 345 14.03 2.42 9.61
C TYR A 345 14.33 1.10 8.88
N GLU A 346 15.58 0.65 8.88
CA GLU A 346 15.97 -0.62 8.25
C GLU A 346 15.35 -1.83 8.93
N TYR A 347 15.27 -1.82 10.27
CA TYR A 347 14.58 -2.85 11.03
C TYR A 347 13.09 -2.93 10.63
N HIS A 348 12.40 -1.78 10.56
CA HIS A 348 10.98 -1.75 10.18
C HIS A 348 10.75 -2.08 8.72
N ALA A 349 11.69 -1.74 7.83
CA ALA A 349 11.68 -2.17 6.43
C ALA A 349 11.82 -3.69 6.27
N SER A 350 12.44 -4.38 7.23
CA SER A 350 12.49 -5.86 7.26
C SER A 350 11.16 -6.51 7.66
N LEU A 351 10.24 -5.74 8.27
CA LEU A 351 8.95 -6.20 8.76
C LEU A 351 7.80 -5.94 7.81
N MET A 352 7.82 -4.77 7.16
CA MET A 352 6.66 -4.27 6.44
C MET A 352 7.07 -3.34 5.30
N GLU A 353 6.38 -3.45 4.19
CA GLU A 353 6.47 -2.49 3.09
C GLU A 353 5.90 -1.11 3.50
N PRO A 354 6.49 0.00 3.04
CA PRO A 354 5.90 1.32 3.21
C PRO A 354 4.52 1.45 2.54
N TRP A 355 3.65 2.25 3.16
CA TRP A 355 2.47 2.80 2.51
C TRP A 355 2.91 4.07 1.78
N ASP A 356 3.04 3.99 0.47
CA ASP A 356 3.77 4.95 -0.33
C ASP A 356 2.85 5.69 -1.31
N GLY A 357 3.12 6.98 -1.46
CA GLY A 357 2.39 7.91 -2.30
C GLY A 357 2.52 9.34 -1.79
N PRO A 358 2.02 10.35 -2.54
CA PRO A 358 2.04 11.75 -2.10
C PRO A 358 1.06 11.95 -0.95
N ALA A 359 1.53 11.90 0.29
CA ALA A 359 0.69 11.89 1.48
C ALA A 359 1.06 12.98 2.50
N ALA A 360 0.05 13.75 2.94
CA ALA A 360 0.08 14.52 4.17
C ALA A 360 -0.94 13.94 5.13
N VAL A 361 -0.47 13.35 6.22
CA VAL A 361 -1.33 12.67 7.20
C VAL A 361 -1.26 13.42 8.52
N ALA A 362 -2.39 13.95 8.97
CA ALA A 362 -2.54 14.39 10.35
C ALA A 362 -3.20 13.27 11.15
N PHE A 363 -2.80 13.14 12.41
CA PHE A 363 -3.18 12.01 13.25
C PHE A 363 -3.35 12.40 14.72
N THR A 364 -4.20 11.66 15.41
CA THR A 364 -4.40 11.81 16.87
C THR A 364 -4.97 10.53 17.46
N ASP A 365 -4.64 10.27 18.73
CA ASP A 365 -5.27 9.25 19.59
C ASP A 365 -6.03 9.89 20.76
N GLY A 366 -6.24 11.21 20.72
CA GLY A 366 -6.86 11.98 21.79
C GLY A 366 -5.88 12.47 22.88
N ARG A 367 -4.62 11.98 22.90
CA ARG A 367 -3.55 12.40 23.83
C ARG A 367 -2.48 13.21 23.08
N VAL A 368 -2.09 12.73 21.94
CA VAL A 368 -1.18 13.43 21.04
C VAL A 368 -1.90 13.83 19.75
N ILE A 369 -1.43 14.90 19.12
CA ILE A 369 -1.87 15.30 17.80
C ILE A 369 -0.64 15.70 16.98
N GLY A 370 -0.59 15.27 15.73
CA GLY A 370 0.56 15.53 14.89
C GLY A 370 0.25 15.46 13.42
N ALA A 371 1.29 15.66 12.62
CA ALA A 371 1.23 15.47 11.18
C ALA A 371 2.56 14.92 10.63
N LYS A 372 2.49 14.16 9.54
CA LYS A 372 3.65 13.62 8.85
C LYS A 372 3.47 13.75 7.34
N LEU A 373 4.56 14.12 6.65
CA LEU A 373 4.63 14.05 5.20
C LEU A 373 5.31 12.76 4.74
N ASP A 374 4.94 12.32 3.55
CA ASP A 374 5.66 11.30 2.81
C ASP A 374 7.10 11.75 2.49
N ARG A 375 7.94 10.82 2.05
CA ARG A 375 9.34 11.07 1.73
C ARG A 375 9.56 12.05 0.58
N ASN A 376 8.59 12.20 -0.34
CA ASN A 376 8.65 13.16 -1.46
C ASN A 376 8.24 14.58 -1.02
N GLY A 377 7.33 14.69 -0.05
CA GLY A 377 6.86 15.94 0.51
C GLY A 377 6.13 16.83 -0.48
N LEU A 378 5.34 16.24 -1.38
CA LEU A 378 4.64 16.97 -2.44
C LEU A 378 3.42 17.73 -1.92
N ARG A 379 2.79 17.23 -0.83
CA ARG A 379 1.61 17.86 -0.24
C ARG A 379 2.03 18.96 0.74
N PRO A 380 1.29 20.10 0.78
CA PRO A 380 1.62 21.18 1.68
C PRO A 380 1.16 20.89 3.12
N GLY A 381 1.96 21.38 4.09
CA GLY A 381 1.61 21.43 5.51
C GLY A 381 2.22 22.68 6.13
N ARG A 382 1.39 23.60 6.63
CA ARG A 382 1.81 24.85 7.26
C ARG A 382 1.43 24.83 8.73
N PHE A 383 2.36 25.22 9.59
CA PHE A 383 2.07 25.30 11.01
C PHE A 383 2.45 26.65 11.60
N LEU A 384 1.77 27.01 12.68
CA LEU A 384 2.14 28.11 13.57
C LEU A 384 1.90 27.73 15.02
N VAL A 385 2.65 28.34 15.90
CA VAL A 385 2.50 28.24 17.36
C VAL A 385 2.42 29.66 17.92
N THR A 386 1.43 29.94 18.76
CA THR A 386 1.26 31.26 19.38
C THR A 386 1.99 31.36 20.72
N ASN A 387 2.07 32.59 21.24
CA ASN A 387 2.70 32.88 22.54
C ASN A 387 1.96 32.24 23.72
N ASP A 388 0.65 32.05 23.61
CA ASP A 388 -0.23 31.43 24.63
C ASP A 388 -0.35 29.90 24.48
N GLY A 389 0.44 29.31 23.54
CA GLY A 389 0.52 27.85 23.38
C GLY A 389 -0.59 27.25 22.50
N LEU A 390 -1.27 28.04 21.67
CA LEU A 390 -2.13 27.52 20.62
C LEU A 390 -1.25 27.03 19.45
N VAL A 391 -1.54 25.82 18.95
CA VAL A 391 -0.93 25.25 17.74
C VAL A 391 -1.97 25.16 16.65
N VAL A 392 -1.64 25.60 15.44
CA VAL A 392 -2.45 25.42 14.23
C VAL A 392 -1.57 24.79 13.15
N LEU A 393 -2.04 23.70 12.56
CA LEU A 393 -1.45 23.12 11.37
C LEU A 393 -2.54 22.91 10.33
N ALA A 394 -2.28 23.31 9.09
CA ALA A 394 -3.20 23.10 8.00
C ALA A 394 -2.47 22.94 6.66
N SER A 395 -3.19 22.49 5.65
CA SER A 395 -2.69 22.39 4.27
C SER A 395 -2.27 23.75 3.70
N GLU A 396 -2.81 24.85 4.23
CA GLU A 396 -2.44 26.22 3.83
C GLU A 396 -2.32 27.17 5.03
N ALA A 397 -1.65 28.30 4.80
CA ALA A 397 -1.53 29.35 5.81
C ALA A 397 -2.79 30.22 5.86
N GLY A 398 -3.03 30.87 7.00
CA GLY A 398 -4.10 31.85 7.13
C GLY A 398 -5.49 31.27 7.41
N VAL A 399 -5.57 29.97 7.75
CA VAL A 399 -6.84 29.28 8.08
C VAL A 399 -7.50 29.80 9.37
N LEU A 400 -6.75 30.54 10.21
CA LEU A 400 -7.27 31.30 11.34
C LEU A 400 -6.69 32.72 11.33
N PRO A 401 -7.45 33.74 11.75
CA PRO A 401 -7.04 35.13 11.79
C PRO A 401 -6.16 35.42 13.02
N ILE A 402 -4.93 34.88 13.05
CA ILE A 402 -3.97 35.08 14.14
C ILE A 402 -3.08 36.27 13.80
N LYS A 403 -2.94 37.19 14.73
CA LYS A 403 -2.12 38.40 14.56
C LYS A 403 -0.62 38.04 14.54
N PRO A 404 0.18 38.68 13.71
CA PRO A 404 1.63 38.42 13.63
C PRO A 404 2.36 38.53 14.99
N GLU A 405 1.97 39.46 15.85
CA GLU A 405 2.54 39.68 17.19
C GLU A 405 2.28 38.52 18.16
N ASP A 406 1.20 37.73 17.93
CA ASP A 406 0.85 36.57 18.74
C ASP A 406 1.59 35.32 18.32
N VAL A 407 2.28 35.33 17.16
CA VAL A 407 2.97 34.16 16.61
C VAL A 407 4.36 34.03 17.23
N ARG A 408 4.58 32.97 18.00
CA ARG A 408 5.89 32.57 18.53
C ARG A 408 6.76 31.87 17.48
N MET A 409 6.15 30.97 16.70
CA MET A 409 6.85 30.16 15.70
C MET A 409 5.92 29.83 14.53
N LYS A 410 6.45 29.83 13.30
CA LYS A 410 5.74 29.34 12.11
C LYS A 410 6.68 28.60 11.18
N GLY A 411 6.14 27.68 10.39
CA GLY A 411 6.93 26.91 9.46
C GLY A 411 6.11 26.08 8.51
N ARG A 412 6.81 25.25 7.76
CA ARG A 412 6.21 24.20 6.93
C ARG A 412 6.72 22.85 7.39
N LEU A 413 5.88 21.86 7.27
CA LEU A 413 6.28 20.46 7.43
C LEU A 413 7.15 20.07 6.24
N ALA A 414 8.33 19.52 6.51
CA ALA A 414 9.29 19.12 5.48
C ALA A 414 9.09 17.64 5.08
N PRO A 415 9.60 17.21 3.91
CA PRO A 415 9.52 15.82 3.45
C PRO A 415 10.00 14.82 4.51
N GLY A 416 9.23 13.77 4.74
CA GLY A 416 9.53 12.69 5.71
C GLY A 416 9.47 13.10 7.18
N ARG A 417 9.29 14.39 7.50
CA ARG A 417 9.32 14.91 8.86
C ARG A 417 7.97 14.78 9.55
N ILE A 418 8.05 14.68 10.89
CA ILE A 418 6.90 14.62 11.78
C ILE A 418 6.81 15.90 12.62
N PHE A 419 5.58 16.36 12.84
CA PHE A 419 5.25 17.45 13.76
C PHE A 419 4.34 16.87 14.84
N LEU A 420 4.67 17.06 16.12
CA LEU A 420 3.96 16.39 17.21
C LEU A 420 3.73 17.34 18.39
N VAL A 421 2.48 17.37 18.87
CA VAL A 421 2.07 18.00 20.13
C VAL A 421 1.59 16.91 21.08
N ASP A 422 2.14 16.87 22.28
CA ASP A 422 1.71 16.01 23.37
C ASP A 422 0.97 16.85 24.38
N THR A 423 -0.34 16.67 24.50
CA THR A 423 -1.20 17.46 25.39
C THR A 423 -1.12 17.02 26.84
N GLU A 424 -0.66 15.78 27.12
CA GLU A 424 -0.42 15.26 28.45
C GLU A 424 0.92 15.74 29.00
N GLN A 425 2.01 15.66 28.17
CA GLN A 425 3.32 16.21 28.52
C GLN A 425 3.38 17.74 28.39
N LYS A 426 2.37 18.36 27.82
CA LYS A 426 2.20 19.82 27.65
C LYS A 426 3.35 20.46 26.87
N ARG A 427 3.73 19.83 25.76
CA ARG A 427 4.84 20.33 24.96
C ARG A 427 4.76 19.95 23.48
N LEU A 428 5.44 20.75 22.69
CA LEU A 428 5.77 20.41 21.30
C LEU A 428 7.02 19.52 21.31
N ILE A 429 6.97 18.41 20.57
CA ILE A 429 8.08 17.47 20.42
C ILE A 429 8.64 17.62 19.00
N THR A 430 9.95 17.87 18.88
CA THR A 430 10.59 18.05 17.57
C THR A 430 10.76 16.73 16.84
N ASP A 431 10.89 16.78 15.50
CA ASP A 431 11.16 15.59 14.67
C ASP A 431 12.42 14.83 15.12
N GLU A 432 13.48 15.58 15.44
CA GLU A 432 14.74 14.98 15.91
C GLU A 432 14.57 14.26 17.23
N GLU A 433 13.78 14.82 18.15
CA GLU A 433 13.49 14.19 19.44
C GLU A 433 12.65 12.92 19.26
N VAL A 434 11.60 12.97 18.44
CA VAL A 434 10.78 11.79 18.13
C VAL A 434 11.65 10.68 17.58
N LYS A 435 12.47 10.96 16.57
CA LYS A 435 13.33 9.96 15.94
C LYS A 435 14.35 9.37 16.90
N LYS A 436 14.97 10.21 17.73
CA LYS A 436 15.91 9.76 18.77
C LYS A 436 15.24 8.85 19.79
N GLN A 437 14.03 9.19 20.25
CA GLN A 437 13.25 8.34 21.17
C GLN A 437 12.89 7.01 20.52
N LEU A 438 12.48 7.02 19.24
CA LEU A 438 12.14 5.80 18.49
C LEU A 438 13.37 4.91 18.28
N ALA A 439 14.51 5.48 17.88
CA ALA A 439 15.76 4.75 17.68
C ALA A 439 16.31 4.13 18.98
N ALA A 440 16.09 4.79 20.12
CA ALA A 440 16.53 4.31 21.43
C ALA A 440 15.59 3.27 22.06
N ARG A 441 14.42 2.99 21.47
CA ARG A 441 13.43 2.08 22.04
C ARG A 441 13.91 0.64 22.12
N GLN A 442 14.66 0.18 21.12
CA GLN A 442 15.24 -1.14 21.04
C GLN A 442 16.66 -1.04 20.46
N PRO A 443 17.53 -2.02 20.67
CA PRO A 443 18.89 -2.02 20.10
C PRO A 443 18.89 -2.46 18.62
N TYR A 444 18.19 -1.76 17.77
CA TYR A 444 17.98 -2.12 16.36
C TYR A 444 19.27 -2.32 15.59
N ALA A 445 20.28 -1.45 15.80
CA ALA A 445 21.58 -1.57 15.15
C ALA A 445 22.29 -2.88 15.50
N GLN A 446 22.21 -3.30 16.77
CA GLN A 446 22.77 -4.59 17.22
C GLN A 446 21.99 -5.75 16.60
N TRP A 447 20.64 -5.70 16.63
CA TRP A 447 19.79 -6.74 16.07
C TRP A 447 20.05 -6.96 14.57
N LEU A 448 20.13 -5.87 13.78
CA LEU A 448 20.46 -5.94 12.37
C LEU A 448 21.85 -6.55 12.13
N LYS A 449 22.86 -6.10 12.89
CA LYS A 449 24.24 -6.63 12.79
C LYS A 449 24.32 -8.13 13.06
N GLU A 450 23.54 -8.62 14.00
CA GLU A 450 23.57 -10.03 14.45
C GLU A 450 22.70 -10.95 13.58
N ASN A 451 21.62 -10.43 13.00
CA ASN A 451 20.59 -11.26 12.36
C ASN A 451 20.42 -11.02 10.85
N GLN A 452 20.78 -9.86 10.33
CA GLN A 452 20.66 -9.57 8.90
C GLN A 452 21.94 -9.95 8.17
N ILE A 453 21.79 -10.59 7.02
CA ILE A 453 22.93 -10.94 6.16
C ILE A 453 22.76 -10.34 4.76
N THR A 454 23.87 -10.28 4.03
CA THR A 454 23.91 -9.96 2.60
C THR A 454 24.50 -11.14 1.83
N LEU A 455 24.36 -11.12 0.50
CA LEU A 455 24.96 -12.14 -0.37
C LEU A 455 26.49 -12.24 -0.19
N ASP A 456 27.15 -11.17 0.23
CA ASP A 456 28.60 -11.13 0.39
C ASP A 456 29.05 -11.93 1.63
N HIS A 457 28.17 -12.09 2.64
CA HIS A 457 28.41 -12.94 3.82
C HIS A 457 28.30 -14.44 3.51
N LEU A 458 27.63 -14.81 2.39
CA LEU A 458 27.50 -16.22 2.02
C LEU A 458 28.75 -16.74 1.34
N PRO A 459 29.14 -18.01 1.60
CA PRO A 459 30.31 -18.62 0.98
C PRO A 459 30.20 -18.63 -0.55
N SER A 460 31.34 -18.46 -1.20
CA SER A 460 31.40 -18.55 -2.68
C SER A 460 31.07 -19.97 -3.13
N PRO A 461 30.23 -20.13 -4.19
CA PRO A 461 29.94 -21.45 -4.71
C PRO A 461 31.19 -22.06 -5.34
N THR A 462 31.41 -23.35 -5.12
CA THR A 462 32.53 -24.12 -5.71
C THR A 462 32.33 -24.38 -7.19
N HIS A 463 31.09 -24.33 -7.66
CA HIS A 463 30.72 -24.55 -9.05
C HIS A 463 29.52 -23.71 -9.43
N VAL A 464 29.57 -23.04 -10.55
CA VAL A 464 28.45 -22.38 -11.22
C VAL A 464 28.28 -23.02 -12.56
N GLN A 465 27.08 -23.29 -12.98
CA GLN A 465 26.82 -23.87 -14.29
C GLN A 465 27.35 -22.94 -15.37
N SER A 466 28.29 -23.45 -16.21
CA SER A 466 28.82 -22.71 -17.36
C SER A 466 27.77 -22.62 -18.46
N THR A 467 27.84 -21.55 -19.25
CA THR A 467 26.98 -21.39 -20.43
C THR A 467 27.24 -22.56 -21.43
N ASP A 468 26.17 -23.26 -21.76
CA ASP A 468 26.19 -24.25 -22.84
C ASP A 468 25.91 -23.53 -24.17
N HIS A 469 26.95 -23.21 -24.86
CA HIS A 469 26.89 -22.51 -26.16
C HIS A 469 26.31 -23.35 -27.28
N ASP A 470 26.42 -24.68 -27.19
CA ASP A 470 25.93 -25.58 -28.25
C ASP A 470 24.41 -25.66 -28.28
N THR A 471 23.76 -25.54 -27.11
CA THR A 471 22.28 -25.54 -27.00
C THR A 471 21.69 -24.16 -26.90
N ILE A 472 22.47 -23.09 -26.93
CA ILE A 472 21.96 -21.72 -26.69
C ILE A 472 20.80 -21.35 -27.62
N ARG A 473 20.93 -21.64 -28.92
CA ARG A 473 19.90 -21.35 -29.94
C ARG A 473 18.63 -22.12 -29.71
N MET A 474 18.72 -23.40 -29.38
CA MET A 474 17.56 -24.23 -29.04
C MET A 474 16.83 -23.66 -27.82
N ARG A 475 17.55 -23.29 -26.76
CA ARG A 475 16.96 -22.70 -25.57
C ARG A 475 16.34 -21.31 -25.86
N GLN A 476 16.99 -20.42 -26.60
CA GLN A 476 16.45 -19.18 -27.08
C GLN A 476 15.10 -19.36 -27.80
N ARG A 477 15.02 -20.35 -28.70
CA ARG A 477 13.76 -20.67 -29.41
C ARG A 477 12.67 -21.19 -28.49
N ALA A 478 13.01 -22.03 -27.50
CA ALA A 478 12.06 -22.56 -26.51
C ALA A 478 11.45 -21.46 -25.64
N PHE A 479 12.22 -20.41 -25.36
CA PHE A 479 11.76 -19.24 -24.58
C PHE A 479 11.33 -18.07 -25.45
N GLY A 480 11.15 -18.29 -26.77
CA GLY A 480 10.57 -17.29 -27.67
C GLY A 480 11.46 -16.08 -27.95
N TYR A 481 12.78 -16.22 -27.84
CA TYR A 481 13.69 -15.16 -28.26
C TYR A 481 13.64 -14.98 -29.78
N THR A 482 13.74 -13.72 -30.18
CA THR A 482 13.79 -13.32 -31.60
C THR A 482 15.12 -12.63 -31.92
N ASP A 483 15.41 -12.47 -33.20
CA ASP A 483 16.55 -11.67 -33.67
C ASP A 483 16.45 -10.21 -33.19
N GLU A 484 15.24 -9.71 -33.12
CA GLU A 484 14.95 -8.34 -32.63
C GLU A 484 15.27 -8.21 -31.14
N ASP A 485 14.94 -9.22 -30.30
CA ASP A 485 15.32 -9.22 -28.88
C ASP A 485 16.84 -9.11 -28.69
N LEU A 486 17.60 -9.86 -29.50
CA LEU A 486 19.05 -9.83 -29.39
C LEU A 486 19.63 -8.49 -29.85
N LYS A 487 19.22 -8.01 -31.03
CA LYS A 487 19.81 -6.86 -31.71
C LYS A 487 19.28 -5.51 -31.19
N THR A 488 18.00 -5.47 -30.83
CA THR A 488 17.31 -4.22 -30.47
C THR A 488 17.17 -4.01 -28.95
N ILE A 489 17.16 -5.09 -28.16
CA ILE A 489 17.00 -5.03 -26.71
C ILE A 489 18.29 -5.38 -25.98
N LEU A 490 18.76 -6.64 -26.05
CA LEU A 490 19.86 -7.13 -25.22
C LEU A 490 21.19 -6.46 -25.54
N LEU A 491 21.55 -6.38 -26.80
CA LEU A 491 22.83 -5.80 -27.22
C LEU A 491 22.94 -4.31 -26.86
N PRO A 492 21.96 -3.43 -27.19
CA PRO A 492 22.01 -2.01 -26.80
C PRO A 492 21.98 -1.81 -25.30
N SER A 493 21.20 -2.58 -24.55
CA SER A 493 21.15 -2.52 -23.09
C SER A 493 22.50 -2.79 -22.46
N ALA A 494 23.18 -3.83 -22.95
CA ALA A 494 24.50 -4.25 -22.47
C ALA A 494 25.63 -3.33 -22.92
N LEU A 495 25.49 -2.63 -24.06
CA LEU A 495 26.45 -1.63 -24.53
C LEU A 495 26.34 -0.32 -23.74
N ASN A 496 25.14 0.19 -23.59
CA ASN A 496 24.88 1.54 -23.11
C ASN A 496 24.62 1.62 -21.59
N GLY A 497 24.21 0.51 -20.96
CA GLY A 497 23.79 0.50 -19.57
C GLY A 497 22.50 1.30 -19.33
N GLU A 498 21.64 1.32 -20.35
CA GLU A 498 20.35 2.00 -20.37
C GLU A 498 19.34 1.17 -21.15
N GLU A 499 18.06 1.30 -20.81
CA GLU A 499 16.98 0.68 -21.58
C GLU A 499 17.00 1.22 -23.02
N PRO A 500 16.85 0.36 -24.05
CA PRO A 500 16.81 0.82 -25.43
C PRO A 500 15.63 1.76 -25.68
N ILE A 501 15.86 2.83 -26.38
CA ILE A 501 14.81 3.80 -26.75
C ILE A 501 14.15 3.31 -28.05
N GLY A 502 12.83 3.09 -27.97
CA GLY A 502 11.99 2.78 -29.12
C GLY A 502 11.08 3.94 -29.51
N SER A 503 10.10 3.67 -30.36
CA SER A 503 9.04 4.62 -30.70
C SER A 503 8.03 4.79 -29.55
N MET A 504 7.35 5.91 -29.54
CA MET A 504 6.24 6.16 -28.64
C MET A 504 4.94 5.56 -29.19
N GLY A 505 4.62 4.38 -28.79
CA GLY A 505 3.44 3.66 -29.23
C GLY A 505 3.76 2.34 -29.90
N ILE A 506 2.77 1.49 -30.00
CA ILE A 506 2.87 0.14 -30.55
C ILE A 506 1.62 -0.13 -31.40
N ASP A 507 1.83 -0.56 -32.65
CA ASP A 507 0.76 -0.93 -33.61
C ASP A 507 0.69 -2.43 -33.88
N THR A 508 1.38 -3.24 -33.12
CA THR A 508 1.17 -4.69 -33.11
C THR A 508 -0.21 -5.04 -32.56
N PRO A 509 -0.81 -6.16 -32.96
CA PRO A 509 -2.08 -6.60 -32.39
C PRO A 509 -1.95 -6.88 -30.90
N LEU A 510 -3.08 -6.86 -30.20
CA LEU A 510 -3.15 -7.40 -28.84
C LEU A 510 -2.74 -8.88 -28.86
N ALA A 511 -2.12 -9.36 -27.79
CA ALA A 511 -1.61 -10.73 -27.71
C ALA A 511 -2.67 -11.79 -28.11
N CYS A 512 -3.90 -11.64 -27.64
CA CYS A 512 -5.03 -12.54 -27.97
C CYS A 512 -5.48 -12.50 -29.43
N LEU A 513 -5.02 -11.54 -30.23
CA LEU A 513 -5.37 -11.36 -31.63
C LEU A 513 -4.18 -11.67 -32.57
N SER A 514 -3.00 -11.95 -32.02
CA SER A 514 -1.83 -12.33 -32.80
C SER A 514 -1.94 -13.76 -33.36
N ASP A 515 -1.41 -13.99 -34.55
CA ASP A 515 -1.26 -15.33 -35.15
C ASP A 515 0.07 -15.98 -34.78
N LYS A 516 0.89 -15.33 -33.95
CA LYS A 516 2.16 -15.82 -33.40
C LYS A 516 2.00 -16.29 -31.96
N PRO A 517 2.76 -17.34 -31.51
CA PRO A 517 2.74 -17.70 -30.09
C PRO A 517 3.34 -16.57 -29.27
N GLN A 518 2.53 -16.04 -28.36
CA GLN A 518 2.88 -14.91 -27.50
C GLN A 518 3.55 -15.37 -26.20
N MET A 519 4.26 -14.45 -25.56
CA MET A 519 4.63 -14.61 -24.16
C MET A 519 3.50 -14.10 -23.27
N LEU A 520 3.29 -14.73 -22.13
CA LEU A 520 2.22 -14.34 -21.21
C LEU A 520 2.33 -12.87 -20.77
N PHE A 521 3.54 -12.32 -20.68
CA PHE A 521 3.78 -10.92 -20.38
C PHE A 521 3.02 -9.95 -21.29
N ASN A 522 2.84 -10.31 -22.57
CA ASN A 522 2.19 -9.45 -23.58
C ASN A 522 0.68 -9.28 -23.36
N TYR A 523 0.06 -10.13 -22.53
CA TYR A 523 -1.35 -10.00 -22.13
C TYR A 523 -1.58 -9.00 -21.00
N PHE A 524 -0.51 -8.43 -20.43
CA PHE A 524 -0.56 -7.48 -19.33
C PHE A 524 -0.19 -6.09 -19.80
N LYS A 525 -0.90 -5.11 -19.28
CA LYS A 525 -0.59 -3.69 -19.45
C LYS A 525 -0.47 -3.04 -18.10
N GLN A 526 0.59 -2.24 -17.92
CA GLN A 526 0.80 -1.52 -16.68
C GLN A 526 -0.21 -0.38 -16.56
N THR A 527 -0.80 -0.24 -15.38
CA THR A 527 -1.59 0.94 -15.04
C THR A 527 -0.66 2.08 -14.64
N PHE A 528 -1.02 3.32 -14.99
CA PHE A 528 -0.21 4.50 -14.68
C PHE A 528 -0.84 5.33 -13.58
N ALA A 529 0.00 6.16 -12.91
CA ALA A 529 -0.46 7.14 -11.95
C ALA A 529 -1.41 8.14 -12.62
N GLN A 530 -2.43 8.57 -11.87
CA GLN A 530 -3.35 9.61 -12.27
C GLN A 530 -2.69 11.00 -12.13
N VAL A 531 -3.32 12.06 -12.63
CA VAL A 531 -2.83 13.45 -12.48
C VAL A 531 -2.68 13.85 -11.01
N THR A 532 -3.53 13.32 -10.13
CA THR A 532 -3.49 13.52 -8.68
C THR A 532 -2.35 12.76 -7.99
N ASN A 533 -1.73 11.79 -8.68
CA ASN A 533 -0.62 10.95 -8.20
C ASN A 533 0.62 11.22 -9.06
N PRO A 534 1.29 12.38 -8.88
CA PRO A 534 2.36 12.76 -9.78
C PRO A 534 3.52 11.77 -9.73
N ALA A 535 4.15 11.56 -10.88
CA ALA A 535 5.37 10.80 -11.00
C ALA A 535 6.48 11.46 -10.15
N ILE A 536 7.42 10.63 -9.67
CA ILE A 536 8.62 11.09 -8.99
C ILE A 536 9.53 11.74 -10.04
N ASP A 537 9.98 12.96 -9.81
CA ASP A 537 10.89 13.66 -10.72
C ASP A 537 12.33 13.09 -10.66
N SER A 538 13.10 13.34 -11.70
CA SER A 538 14.46 12.79 -11.86
C SER A 538 15.47 13.25 -10.79
N ILE A 539 15.21 14.35 -10.09
CA ILE A 539 16.05 14.82 -8.97
C ILE A 539 15.73 14.07 -7.71
N ARG A 540 14.44 13.95 -7.38
CA ARG A 540 13.98 13.18 -6.20
C ARG A 540 14.25 11.69 -6.34
N GLU A 541 14.21 11.14 -7.56
CA GLU A 541 14.47 9.71 -7.83
C GLU A 541 15.75 9.22 -7.14
N GLY A 542 16.85 9.97 -7.25
CA GLY A 542 18.12 9.61 -6.62
C GLY A 542 18.13 9.66 -5.09
N LEU A 543 17.21 10.40 -4.47
CA LEU A 543 17.15 10.57 -3.02
C LEU A 543 16.14 9.62 -2.35
N VAL A 544 14.98 9.42 -2.98
CA VAL A 544 13.84 8.79 -2.32
C VAL A 544 13.60 7.35 -2.75
N MET A 545 14.15 6.92 -3.90
CA MET A 545 13.88 5.59 -4.46
C MET A 545 14.88 4.54 -4.00
N SER A 546 14.41 3.31 -3.80
CA SER A 546 15.23 2.17 -3.39
C SER A 546 14.79 0.88 -4.07
N LEU A 547 15.76 0.09 -4.54
CA LEU A 547 15.59 -1.28 -5.05
C LEU A 547 15.91 -2.36 -3.99
N ASN A 548 16.15 -1.96 -2.74
CA ASN A 548 16.40 -2.91 -1.66
C ASN A 548 15.20 -3.82 -1.42
N SER A 549 15.47 -5.11 -1.23
CA SER A 549 14.49 -6.08 -0.75
C SER A 549 15.08 -6.92 0.38
N TYR A 550 14.20 -7.42 1.24
CA TYR A 550 14.56 -8.29 2.36
C TYR A 550 13.88 -9.62 2.15
N ILE A 551 14.66 -10.68 2.02
CA ILE A 551 14.16 -12.02 1.72
C ILE A 551 14.35 -12.97 2.90
N GLY A 552 13.40 -13.86 3.08
CA GLY A 552 13.33 -14.81 4.19
C GLY A 552 11.89 -15.01 4.65
N SER A 553 11.75 -15.53 5.86
CA SER A 553 10.45 -15.61 6.54
C SER A 553 10.16 -14.28 7.22
N GLU A 554 9.00 -13.70 6.96
CA GLU A 554 8.54 -12.50 7.67
C GLU A 554 8.03 -12.88 9.06
N GLY A 555 8.33 -12.04 10.05
CA GLY A 555 7.85 -12.22 11.41
C GLY A 555 6.48 -11.61 11.66
N ASN A 556 6.05 -11.68 12.92
CA ASN A 556 4.83 -11.03 13.40
C ASN A 556 5.04 -9.51 13.48
N ILE A 557 4.30 -8.75 12.67
CA ILE A 557 4.42 -7.28 12.63
C ILE A 557 3.98 -6.59 13.94
N LEU A 558 3.26 -7.29 14.82
CA LEU A 558 2.78 -6.73 16.10
C LEU A 558 3.83 -6.80 17.21
N GLU A 559 4.95 -7.49 16.98
CA GLU A 559 6.03 -7.63 17.96
C GLU A 559 7.32 -6.99 17.45
N GLU A 560 8.16 -6.54 18.39
CA GLU A 560 9.51 -6.05 18.11
C GLU A 560 10.53 -7.03 18.71
N THR A 561 11.07 -7.89 17.87
CA THR A 561 12.05 -8.91 18.28
C THR A 561 13.23 -8.97 17.30
N PRO A 562 14.42 -9.45 17.73
CA PRO A 562 15.54 -9.62 16.82
C PRO A 562 15.27 -10.64 15.69
N LYS A 563 14.32 -11.55 15.87
CA LYS A 563 13.90 -12.51 14.84
C LYS A 563 13.30 -11.84 13.60
N ASN A 564 12.64 -10.70 13.78
CA ASN A 564 11.96 -10.00 12.71
C ASN A 564 12.91 -9.37 11.67
N CYS A 565 14.19 -9.16 12.02
CA CYS A 565 15.22 -8.73 11.09
C CYS A 565 16.18 -9.87 10.67
N HIS A 566 15.80 -11.14 10.93
CA HIS A 566 16.54 -12.29 10.40
C HIS A 566 16.22 -12.46 8.92
N THR A 567 16.78 -11.57 8.10
CA THR A 567 16.54 -11.43 6.68
C THR A 567 17.83 -11.37 5.88
N LEU A 568 17.76 -11.74 4.60
CA LEU A 568 18.85 -11.55 3.67
C LEU A 568 18.53 -10.32 2.81
N LYS A 569 19.36 -9.28 2.95
CA LYS A 569 19.22 -8.03 2.21
C LYS A 569 19.78 -8.17 0.80
N LEU A 570 18.97 -7.87 -0.20
CA LEU A 570 19.35 -7.70 -1.58
C LEU A 570 19.30 -6.22 -1.97
N ARG A 571 20.38 -5.70 -2.54
CA ARG A 571 20.42 -4.32 -3.05
C ARG A 571 19.74 -4.17 -4.42
N HIS A 572 19.60 -5.26 -5.14
CA HIS A 572 19.01 -5.32 -6.48
C HIS A 572 18.16 -6.58 -6.60
N PRO A 573 16.95 -6.49 -7.18
CA PRO A 573 16.06 -7.65 -7.29
C PRO A 573 16.47 -8.61 -8.41
N VAL A 574 17.27 -8.16 -9.38
CA VAL A 574 17.77 -9.00 -10.48
C VAL A 574 19.18 -9.49 -10.11
N ILE A 575 19.35 -10.80 -10.11
CA ILE A 575 20.58 -11.45 -9.61
C ILE A 575 21.27 -12.29 -10.66
N SER A 576 22.61 -12.34 -10.60
CA SER A 576 23.43 -13.16 -11.49
C SER A 576 23.32 -14.65 -11.18
N ASN A 577 23.73 -15.51 -12.11
CA ASN A 577 23.84 -16.96 -11.91
C ASN A 577 24.71 -17.28 -10.69
N TRP A 578 25.83 -16.58 -10.50
CA TRP A 578 26.72 -16.76 -9.36
C TRP A 578 26.05 -16.40 -8.01
N ARG A 579 25.29 -15.30 -7.98
CA ARG A 579 24.52 -14.89 -6.78
C ARG A 579 23.39 -15.86 -6.46
N LEU A 580 22.71 -16.37 -7.49
CA LEU A 580 21.67 -17.39 -7.30
C LEU A 580 22.25 -18.69 -6.73
N GLU A 581 23.43 -19.13 -7.18
CA GLU A 581 24.07 -20.33 -6.63
C GLU A 581 24.50 -20.16 -5.16
N LYS A 582 24.83 -18.96 -4.71
CA LYS A 582 25.00 -18.68 -3.26
C LYS A 582 23.69 -18.90 -2.51
N LEU A 583 22.57 -18.39 -3.03
CA LEU A 583 21.25 -18.56 -2.40
C LEU A 583 20.80 -20.03 -2.42
N ARG A 584 21.04 -20.75 -3.52
CA ARG A 584 20.67 -22.17 -3.66
C ARG A 584 21.34 -23.07 -2.61
N ARG A 585 22.52 -22.70 -2.17
CA ARG A 585 23.34 -23.46 -1.21
C ARG A 585 23.31 -22.87 0.21
N VAL A 586 22.48 -21.87 0.44
CA VAL A 586 22.41 -21.27 1.77
C VAL A 586 21.88 -22.29 2.78
N SER A 587 22.65 -22.45 3.87
CA SER A 587 22.26 -23.19 5.06
C SER A 587 22.83 -22.44 6.26
N TRP A 588 22.12 -21.40 6.68
CA TRP A 588 22.53 -20.54 7.78
C TRP A 588 21.28 -20.10 8.58
N GLY A 589 21.26 -20.47 9.85
CA GLY A 589 20.10 -20.22 10.70
C GLY A 589 18.82 -20.86 10.10
N SER A 590 17.80 -20.05 9.88
CA SER A 590 16.53 -20.49 9.26
C SER A 590 16.52 -20.40 7.73
N PHE A 591 17.63 -19.94 7.10
CA PHE A 591 17.69 -19.87 5.64
C PHE A 591 18.01 -21.24 5.05
N LEU A 592 17.01 -21.87 4.49
CA LEU A 592 17.10 -23.11 3.72
C LEU A 592 16.44 -22.91 2.37
N ALA A 593 17.18 -23.21 1.28
CA ALA A 593 16.70 -23.06 -0.08
C ALA A 593 16.37 -24.40 -0.73
N THR A 594 15.32 -24.44 -1.53
CA THR A 594 15.03 -25.55 -2.43
C THR A 594 14.60 -25.05 -3.79
N SER A 595 14.86 -25.85 -4.83
CA SER A 595 14.44 -25.56 -6.21
C SER A 595 13.21 -26.38 -6.59
N LEU A 596 12.20 -25.71 -7.13
CA LEU A 596 10.95 -26.30 -7.58
C LEU A 596 10.86 -26.13 -9.12
N PRO A 597 10.81 -27.26 -9.90
CA PRO A 597 10.74 -27.18 -11.34
C PRO A 597 9.38 -26.62 -11.80
N MET A 598 9.40 -25.56 -12.61
CA MET A 598 8.24 -25.04 -13.32
C MET A 598 8.22 -25.54 -14.78
N LEU A 599 8.01 -26.83 -14.93
CA LEU A 599 8.00 -27.56 -16.19
C LEU A 599 6.74 -28.41 -16.33
N PHE A 600 6.28 -28.64 -17.54
CA PHE A 600 5.19 -29.58 -17.82
C PHE A 600 5.52 -30.50 -19.00
N ARG A 601 4.96 -31.71 -19.00
CA ARG A 601 5.15 -32.69 -20.07
C ARG A 601 4.36 -32.31 -21.31
N VAL A 602 5.04 -32.18 -22.43
CA VAL A 602 4.44 -31.82 -23.73
C VAL A 602 3.45 -32.87 -24.22
N SER A 603 3.76 -34.16 -24.00
CA SER A 603 2.91 -35.29 -24.46
C SER A 603 1.50 -35.31 -23.84
N GLY A 604 1.30 -34.64 -22.73
CA GLY A 604 -0.01 -34.51 -22.08
C GLY A 604 -0.86 -33.34 -22.63
N GLY A 605 -0.33 -32.55 -23.57
CA GLY A 605 -1.04 -31.46 -24.21
C GLY A 605 -1.48 -30.34 -23.22
N GLU A 606 -2.54 -29.67 -23.57
CA GLU A 606 -3.04 -28.47 -22.86
C GLU A 606 -3.45 -28.76 -21.39
N GLN A 607 -4.02 -29.95 -21.12
CA GLN A 607 -4.44 -30.34 -19.76
C GLN A 607 -3.26 -30.53 -18.79
N GLN A 608 -2.09 -30.86 -19.32
CA GLN A 608 -0.90 -31.11 -18.50
C GLN A 608 -0.36 -29.83 -17.87
N LEU A 609 -0.54 -28.67 -18.50
CA LEU A 609 -0.11 -27.39 -17.94
C LEU A 609 -0.80 -27.12 -16.59
N GLU A 610 -2.12 -27.22 -16.53
CA GLU A 610 -2.88 -26.97 -15.29
C GLU A 610 -2.52 -27.96 -14.18
N ALA A 611 -2.43 -29.25 -14.49
CA ALA A 611 -2.01 -30.26 -13.53
C ALA A 611 -0.58 -30.02 -12.99
N SER A 612 0.32 -29.53 -13.85
CA SER A 612 1.70 -29.21 -13.44
C SER A 612 1.77 -27.99 -12.56
N ILE A 613 0.92 -26.96 -12.77
CA ILE A 613 0.82 -25.79 -11.90
C ILE A 613 0.30 -26.20 -10.51
N GLU A 614 -0.72 -27.08 -10.46
CA GLU A 614 -1.25 -27.59 -9.18
C GLU A 614 -0.20 -28.42 -8.43
N ASN A 615 0.61 -29.20 -9.14
CA ASN A 615 1.72 -29.94 -8.54
C ASN A 615 2.80 -28.99 -8.00
N LEU A 616 3.14 -27.94 -8.74
CA LEU A 616 4.09 -26.90 -8.31
C LEU A 616 3.61 -26.22 -7.02
N CYS A 617 2.34 -25.82 -6.96
CA CYS A 617 1.72 -25.25 -5.76
C CYS A 617 1.79 -26.18 -4.56
N ARG A 618 1.44 -27.45 -4.74
CA ARG A 618 1.55 -28.48 -3.68
C ARG A 618 2.98 -28.69 -3.23
N SER A 619 3.94 -28.68 -4.14
CA SER A 619 5.37 -28.80 -3.83
C SER A 619 5.88 -27.64 -3.01
N ALA A 620 5.40 -26.41 -3.30
CA ALA A 620 5.70 -25.22 -2.50
C ALA A 620 5.18 -25.37 -1.06
N SER A 621 3.94 -25.80 -0.87
CA SER A 621 3.37 -26.06 0.46
C SER A 621 4.14 -27.14 1.24
N LEU A 622 4.56 -28.21 0.56
CA LEU A 622 5.37 -29.25 1.18
C LEU A 622 6.76 -28.76 1.58
N ALA A 623 7.38 -27.94 0.73
CA ALA A 623 8.69 -27.35 1.04
C ALA A 623 8.62 -26.47 2.30
N ILE A 624 7.58 -25.64 2.44
CA ILE A 624 7.36 -24.81 3.64
C ILE A 624 7.21 -25.68 4.89
N LYS A 625 6.37 -26.74 4.81
CA LYS A 625 6.20 -27.69 5.91
C LYS A 625 7.50 -28.41 6.29
N SER A 626 8.44 -28.52 5.33
CA SER A 626 9.77 -29.11 5.55
C SER A 626 10.80 -28.10 6.05
N GLY A 627 10.40 -26.84 6.32
CA GLY A 627 11.25 -25.80 6.90
C GLY A 627 12.04 -24.98 5.90
N TYR A 628 11.78 -25.11 4.60
CA TYR A 628 12.41 -24.25 3.59
C TYR A 628 11.81 -22.85 3.62
N THR A 629 12.68 -21.84 3.60
CA THR A 629 12.30 -20.41 3.63
C THR A 629 12.60 -19.69 2.30
N LEU A 630 13.37 -20.32 1.40
CA LEU A 630 13.66 -19.79 0.07
C LEU A 630 13.24 -20.82 -1.00
N LEU A 631 12.24 -20.48 -1.80
CA LEU A 631 11.76 -21.32 -2.90
C LEU A 631 12.22 -20.74 -4.23
N ILE A 632 13.07 -21.48 -4.95
CA ILE A 632 13.56 -21.11 -6.28
C ILE A 632 12.70 -21.82 -7.31
N LEU A 633 11.83 -21.08 -7.98
CA LEU A 633 11.03 -21.57 -9.10
C LEU A 633 11.91 -21.56 -10.34
N THR A 634 12.20 -22.73 -10.94
CA THR A 634 13.18 -22.84 -12.02
C THR A 634 12.60 -23.54 -13.25
N ASP A 635 12.84 -22.99 -14.43
CA ASP A 635 12.54 -23.63 -15.72
C ASP A 635 13.79 -24.22 -16.41
N ARG A 636 14.91 -24.30 -15.67
CA ARG A 636 16.05 -25.09 -16.17
C ARG A 636 15.66 -26.55 -16.33
N GLY A 637 16.07 -27.15 -17.41
CA GLY A 637 15.73 -28.55 -17.71
C GLY A 637 14.72 -28.72 -18.86
N VAL A 638 14.40 -27.64 -19.58
CA VAL A 638 13.64 -27.73 -20.84
C VAL A 638 14.36 -28.70 -21.78
N ASN A 639 13.66 -29.71 -22.30
CA ASN A 639 14.17 -30.75 -23.17
C ASN A 639 13.04 -31.30 -24.05
N HIS A 640 13.26 -32.37 -24.82
CA HIS A 640 12.25 -32.93 -25.71
C HIS A 640 10.96 -33.39 -25.06
N GLU A 641 10.96 -33.69 -23.75
CA GLU A 641 9.76 -34.13 -23.00
C GLU A 641 9.08 -33.01 -22.25
N TYR A 642 9.81 -31.97 -21.85
CA TYR A 642 9.36 -30.93 -20.94
C TYR A 642 9.48 -29.53 -21.54
N ALA A 643 8.36 -28.83 -21.57
CA ALA A 643 8.25 -27.40 -21.87
C ALA A 643 8.17 -26.55 -20.59
N PRO A 644 8.56 -25.27 -20.64
CA PRO A 644 8.46 -24.38 -19.49
C PRO A 644 7.01 -23.98 -19.24
N ILE A 645 6.58 -24.00 -17.98
CA ILE A 645 5.38 -23.24 -17.55
C ILE A 645 5.73 -21.75 -17.69
N PRO A 646 4.87 -20.92 -18.31
CA PRO A 646 5.12 -19.49 -18.35
C PRO A 646 5.47 -18.94 -16.96
N SER A 647 6.64 -18.31 -16.83
CA SER A 647 7.22 -17.97 -15.51
C SER A 647 6.34 -17.06 -14.69
N LEU A 648 5.64 -16.10 -15.32
CA LEU A 648 4.66 -15.23 -14.66
C LEU A 648 3.47 -16.02 -14.13
N LEU A 649 2.99 -17.03 -14.86
CA LEU A 649 1.88 -17.88 -14.42
C LEU A 649 2.31 -18.75 -13.23
N ALA A 650 3.47 -19.39 -13.31
CA ALA A 650 4.04 -20.20 -12.23
C ALA A 650 4.21 -19.37 -10.95
N MET A 651 4.83 -18.17 -11.08
CA MET A 651 5.08 -17.25 -9.97
C MET A 651 3.77 -16.81 -9.30
N SER A 652 2.83 -16.32 -10.08
CA SER A 652 1.57 -15.80 -9.56
C SER A 652 0.68 -16.92 -8.99
N ALA A 653 0.67 -18.11 -9.60
CA ALA A 653 -0.07 -19.26 -9.09
C ALA A 653 0.43 -19.70 -7.72
N VAL A 654 1.75 -19.82 -7.53
CA VAL A 654 2.35 -20.18 -6.23
C VAL A 654 2.07 -19.08 -5.20
N HIS A 655 2.28 -17.81 -5.56
CA HIS A 655 2.03 -16.66 -4.69
C HIS A 655 0.59 -16.66 -4.13
N ASN A 656 -0.41 -16.72 -5.02
CA ASN A 656 -1.82 -16.71 -4.63
C ASN A 656 -2.24 -18.00 -3.89
N HIS A 657 -1.67 -19.15 -4.25
CA HIS A 657 -1.89 -20.39 -3.52
C HIS A 657 -1.43 -20.28 -2.07
N LEU A 658 -0.22 -19.80 -1.82
CA LEU A 658 0.34 -19.63 -0.48
C LEU A 658 -0.40 -18.54 0.34
N ILE A 659 -0.95 -17.52 -0.31
CA ILE A 659 -1.83 -16.54 0.35
C ILE A 659 -3.10 -17.26 0.85
N ARG A 660 -3.75 -18.04 0.00
CA ARG A 660 -4.97 -18.80 0.38
C ARG A 660 -4.72 -19.80 1.51
N GLU A 661 -3.51 -20.37 1.58
CA GLU A 661 -3.10 -21.25 2.68
C GLU A 661 -2.62 -20.51 3.93
N GLY A 662 -2.45 -19.19 3.87
CA GLY A 662 -1.92 -18.39 4.98
C GLY A 662 -0.43 -18.63 5.28
N THR A 663 0.34 -19.07 4.28
CA THR A 663 1.76 -19.43 4.45
C THR A 663 2.72 -18.56 3.63
N ARG A 664 2.18 -17.59 2.86
CA ARG A 664 2.98 -16.76 1.95
C ARG A 664 4.14 -16.03 2.63
N ASN A 665 3.93 -15.53 3.82
CA ASN A 665 4.93 -14.76 4.58
C ASN A 665 6.04 -15.62 5.20
N GLN A 666 5.93 -16.95 5.13
CA GLN A 666 6.95 -17.86 5.65
C GLN A 666 8.10 -18.09 4.67
N VAL A 667 7.97 -17.65 3.41
CA VAL A 667 8.96 -17.90 2.35
C VAL A 667 9.18 -16.70 1.44
N ALA A 668 10.38 -16.61 0.90
CA ALA A 668 10.69 -15.78 -0.26
C ALA A 668 10.59 -16.62 -1.55
N LEU A 669 10.02 -16.04 -2.61
CA LEU A 669 9.89 -16.66 -3.93
C LEU A 669 10.92 -16.06 -4.88
N ILE A 670 11.81 -16.88 -5.40
CA ILE A 670 12.87 -16.50 -6.35
C ILE A 670 12.57 -17.16 -7.69
N VAL A 671 12.61 -16.41 -8.77
CA VAL A 671 12.34 -16.91 -10.12
C VAL A 671 13.67 -17.06 -10.87
N GLU A 672 14.02 -18.28 -11.26
CA GLU A 672 15.10 -18.60 -12.20
C GLU A 672 14.48 -18.99 -13.53
N SER A 673 14.51 -18.07 -14.50
CA SER A 673 13.81 -18.31 -15.77
C SER A 673 14.57 -17.86 -16.99
N GLY A 674 14.37 -18.60 -18.11
CA GLY A 674 14.83 -18.23 -19.43
C GLY A 674 13.99 -17.14 -20.10
N GLU A 675 12.78 -16.83 -19.64
CA GLU A 675 11.90 -15.88 -20.31
C GLU A 675 12.28 -14.39 -20.10
N PRO A 676 12.62 -13.90 -18.87
CA PRO A 676 12.81 -12.47 -18.62
C PRO A 676 14.05 -11.93 -19.34
N ARG A 677 13.90 -10.82 -20.07
CA ARG A 677 15.00 -10.17 -20.79
C ARG A 677 14.88 -8.65 -20.88
N GLU A 678 13.70 -8.11 -20.69
CA GLU A 678 13.43 -6.68 -20.74
C GLU A 678 12.66 -6.19 -19.48
N VAL A 679 12.69 -4.89 -19.25
CA VAL A 679 12.22 -4.25 -17.99
C VAL A 679 10.80 -4.67 -17.62
N MET A 680 9.87 -4.71 -18.59
CA MET A 680 8.48 -5.09 -18.34
C MET A 680 8.34 -6.51 -17.77
N HIS A 681 9.18 -7.45 -18.19
CA HIS A 681 9.16 -8.82 -17.66
C HIS A 681 9.55 -8.87 -16.20
N PHE A 682 10.58 -8.13 -15.80
CA PHE A 682 11.00 -8.01 -14.40
C PHE A 682 9.95 -7.28 -13.56
N ALA A 683 9.39 -6.18 -14.06
CA ALA A 683 8.34 -5.44 -13.39
C ALA A 683 7.11 -6.32 -13.11
N LEU A 684 6.69 -7.15 -14.07
CA LEU A 684 5.60 -8.10 -13.89
C LEU A 684 5.92 -9.18 -12.85
N LEU A 685 7.06 -9.83 -12.93
CA LEU A 685 7.45 -10.87 -11.97
C LEU A 685 7.50 -10.32 -10.54
N LEU A 686 8.12 -9.14 -10.35
CA LEU A 686 8.18 -8.46 -9.05
C LEU A 686 6.78 -8.00 -8.61
N GLY A 687 6.01 -7.41 -9.51
CA GLY A 687 4.64 -6.95 -9.24
C GLY A 687 3.68 -8.06 -8.84
N TYR A 688 3.95 -9.31 -9.24
CA TYR A 688 3.19 -10.49 -8.83
C TYR A 688 3.85 -11.29 -7.70
N GLY A 689 4.85 -10.71 -7.01
CA GLY A 689 5.32 -11.18 -5.72
C GLY A 689 6.67 -11.90 -5.72
N ALA A 690 7.43 -11.91 -6.84
CA ALA A 690 8.80 -12.41 -6.83
C ALA A 690 9.69 -11.53 -5.94
N SER A 691 10.50 -12.16 -5.09
CA SER A 691 11.46 -11.46 -4.23
C SER A 691 12.78 -11.17 -4.96
N ALA A 692 13.14 -12.02 -5.93
CA ALA A 692 14.28 -11.83 -6.82
C ALA A 692 14.06 -12.60 -8.12
N VAL A 693 14.73 -12.16 -9.18
CA VAL A 693 14.67 -12.77 -10.51
C VAL A 693 16.09 -13.02 -11.04
N ASN A 694 16.34 -14.25 -11.51
CA ASN A 694 17.55 -14.58 -12.23
C ASN A 694 17.22 -14.87 -13.72
N PRO A 695 17.53 -13.96 -14.63
CA PRO A 695 17.31 -14.12 -16.07
C PRO A 695 18.45 -14.91 -16.71
N TYR A 696 18.62 -16.18 -16.33
CA TYR A 696 19.81 -16.94 -16.69
C TYR A 696 20.08 -16.98 -18.19
N LEU A 697 19.04 -17.14 -19.01
CA LEU A 697 19.21 -17.26 -20.46
C LEU A 697 19.57 -15.92 -21.13
N ALA A 698 19.05 -14.80 -20.61
CA ALA A 698 19.46 -13.48 -21.09
C ALA A 698 20.95 -13.22 -20.79
N ILE A 699 21.41 -13.60 -19.59
CA ILE A 699 22.83 -13.53 -19.21
C ILE A 699 23.69 -14.43 -20.10
N GLU A 700 23.28 -15.68 -20.30
CA GLU A 700 23.98 -16.64 -21.16
C GLU A 700 23.98 -16.20 -22.64
N THR A 701 22.88 -15.59 -23.12
CA THR A 701 22.81 -15.02 -24.48
C THR A 701 23.80 -13.86 -24.65
N LEU A 702 23.92 -12.97 -23.65
CA LEU A 702 24.92 -11.89 -23.72
C LEU A 702 26.36 -12.42 -23.69
N GLU A 703 26.61 -13.48 -22.91
CA GLU A 703 27.92 -14.14 -22.89
C GLU A 703 28.27 -14.75 -24.26
N ASP A 704 27.30 -15.40 -24.91
CA ASP A 704 27.45 -15.94 -26.27
C ASP A 704 27.67 -14.85 -27.31
N LEU A 705 26.94 -13.75 -27.24
CA LEU A 705 27.12 -12.57 -28.08
C LEU A 705 28.51 -11.94 -27.87
N HIS A 706 28.99 -11.88 -26.62
CA HIS A 706 30.33 -11.38 -26.34
C HIS A 706 31.43 -12.31 -26.93
N ARG A 707 31.29 -13.61 -26.76
CA ARG A 707 32.19 -14.62 -27.29
C ARG A 707 32.24 -14.61 -28.85
N SER A 708 31.08 -14.37 -29.47
CA SER A 708 30.95 -14.28 -30.93
C SER A 708 31.43 -12.97 -31.56
N GLY A 709 31.89 -12.01 -30.73
CA GLY A 709 32.43 -10.74 -31.19
C GLY A 709 31.41 -9.68 -31.56
N ALA A 710 30.17 -9.77 -31.00
CA ALA A 710 29.14 -8.79 -31.23
C ALA A 710 29.39 -7.45 -30.48
N PHE A 711 30.33 -7.42 -29.56
CA PHE A 711 30.74 -6.24 -28.80
C PHE A 711 32.09 -5.69 -29.32
N PRO A 712 32.41 -4.39 -29.10
CA PRO A 712 33.74 -3.86 -29.38
C PRO A 712 34.83 -4.67 -28.66
N VAL A 713 35.98 -4.84 -29.33
CA VAL A 713 37.07 -5.73 -28.88
C VAL A 713 37.58 -5.41 -27.47
N GLU A 714 37.56 -4.13 -27.08
CA GLU A 714 37.97 -3.65 -25.75
C GLU A 714 36.94 -3.86 -24.64
N THR A 715 35.73 -4.34 -24.95
CA THR A 715 34.67 -4.49 -23.99
C THR A 715 34.79 -5.84 -23.27
N THR A 716 35.08 -5.78 -21.97
CA THR A 716 35.18 -7.01 -21.15
C THR A 716 33.80 -7.57 -20.80
N TRP A 717 33.72 -8.87 -20.53
CA TRP A 717 32.48 -9.50 -20.06
C TRP A 717 31.91 -8.84 -18.83
N ASP A 718 32.74 -8.50 -17.84
CA ASP A 718 32.31 -7.81 -16.61
C ASP A 718 31.61 -6.46 -16.92
N LYS A 719 32.12 -5.72 -17.93
CA LYS A 719 31.49 -4.47 -18.37
C LYS A 719 30.13 -4.73 -19.03
N VAL A 720 30.05 -5.73 -19.94
CA VAL A 720 28.79 -6.13 -20.60
C VAL A 720 27.74 -6.50 -19.57
N PHE A 721 28.07 -7.37 -18.62
CA PHE A 721 27.20 -7.83 -17.57
C PHE A 721 26.73 -6.68 -16.67
N LYS A 722 27.65 -5.84 -16.17
CA LYS A 722 27.32 -4.69 -15.33
C LYS A 722 26.44 -3.67 -16.04
N SER A 723 26.67 -3.44 -17.33
CA SER A 723 25.85 -2.52 -18.13
C SER A 723 24.43 -3.05 -18.29
N TYR A 724 24.26 -4.34 -18.59
CA TYR A 724 22.93 -4.96 -18.68
C TYR A 724 22.18 -4.86 -17.35
N MET A 725 22.81 -5.24 -16.24
CA MET A 725 22.18 -5.14 -14.92
C MET A 725 21.77 -3.69 -14.58
N LYS A 726 22.65 -2.74 -14.88
CA LYS A 726 22.38 -1.31 -14.70
C LYS A 726 21.19 -0.82 -15.55
N SER A 727 21.05 -1.31 -16.78
CA SER A 727 19.94 -0.95 -17.66
C SER A 727 18.59 -1.41 -17.08
N ILE A 728 18.56 -2.61 -16.52
CA ILE A 728 17.35 -3.15 -15.87
C ILE A 728 17.01 -2.36 -14.59
N ASP A 729 18.00 -2.10 -13.72
CA ASP A 729 17.79 -1.32 -12.50
C ASP A 729 17.24 0.07 -12.80
N LYS A 730 17.84 0.78 -13.79
CA LYS A 730 17.34 2.09 -14.24
C LYS A 730 15.90 2.00 -14.80
N GLY A 731 15.62 0.96 -15.59
CA GLY A 731 14.30 0.76 -16.16
C GLY A 731 13.24 0.49 -15.09
N LEU A 732 13.56 -0.31 -14.07
CA LEU A 732 12.69 -0.58 -12.92
C LEU A 732 12.44 0.70 -12.11
N LEU A 733 13.48 1.47 -11.78
CA LEU A 733 13.35 2.75 -11.09
C LEU A 733 12.44 3.71 -11.87
N LYS A 734 12.64 3.81 -13.19
CA LYS A 734 11.80 4.64 -14.05
C LYS A 734 10.35 4.18 -14.10
N THR A 735 10.12 2.87 -14.11
CA THR A 735 8.79 2.28 -14.03
C THR A 735 8.11 2.67 -12.72
N PHE A 736 8.79 2.50 -11.59
CA PHE A 736 8.24 2.83 -10.27
C PHE A 736 8.02 4.35 -10.11
N SER A 737 8.96 5.17 -10.58
CA SER A 737 8.85 6.63 -10.50
C SER A 737 7.61 7.16 -11.24
N LYS A 738 7.28 6.59 -12.41
CA LYS A 738 6.06 6.93 -13.17
C LYS A 738 4.77 6.52 -12.46
N MET A 739 4.85 5.53 -11.58
CA MET A 739 3.73 5.12 -10.73
C MET A 739 3.65 5.94 -9.44
N GLY A 740 4.63 6.81 -9.17
CA GLY A 740 4.74 7.53 -7.91
C GLY A 740 5.05 6.61 -6.74
N ILE A 741 5.75 5.49 -6.97
CA ILE A 741 6.16 4.51 -5.98
C ILE A 741 7.66 4.63 -5.76
N SER A 742 8.10 4.73 -4.49
CA SER A 742 9.50 5.02 -4.16
C SER A 742 10.32 3.75 -3.90
N THR A 743 9.71 2.66 -3.45
CA THR A 743 10.46 1.47 -3.03
C THR A 743 10.03 0.22 -3.77
N LEU A 744 10.99 -0.67 -4.03
CA LEU A 744 10.69 -2.01 -4.55
C LEU A 744 9.74 -2.78 -3.63
N GLN A 745 9.90 -2.68 -2.31
CA GLN A 745 9.04 -3.37 -1.35
C GLN A 745 7.56 -3.00 -1.53
N SER A 746 7.27 -1.73 -1.77
CA SER A 746 5.91 -1.24 -2.00
C SER A 746 5.37 -1.62 -3.39
N TYR A 747 6.26 -1.90 -4.35
CA TYR A 747 5.88 -2.38 -5.68
C TYR A 747 5.67 -3.90 -5.74
N GLN A 748 6.43 -4.65 -4.93
CA GLN A 748 6.37 -6.11 -4.88
C GLN A 748 4.98 -6.57 -4.42
N GLY A 749 4.33 -7.42 -5.22
CA GLY A 749 2.99 -7.93 -4.93
C GLY A 749 1.86 -6.88 -5.11
N ALA A 750 2.19 -5.67 -5.58
CA ALA A 750 1.19 -4.62 -5.78
C ALA A 750 0.24 -4.90 -6.96
N GLN A 751 0.64 -5.74 -7.92
CA GLN A 751 -0.20 -6.13 -9.07
C GLN A 751 -0.78 -4.94 -9.83
N ILE A 752 0.03 -3.89 -10.06
CA ILE A 752 -0.39 -2.64 -10.72
C ILE A 752 -0.46 -2.83 -12.24
N PHE A 753 -1.27 -3.78 -12.65
CA PHE A 753 -1.47 -4.19 -14.05
C PHE A 753 -2.94 -4.50 -14.30
N GLU A 754 -3.34 -4.41 -15.56
CA GLU A 754 -4.57 -4.99 -16.06
C GLU A 754 -4.26 -6.04 -17.13
N THR A 755 -5.14 -7.03 -17.28
CA THR A 755 -5.04 -8.02 -18.33
C THR A 755 -5.95 -7.66 -19.48
N ILE A 756 -5.49 -7.91 -20.73
CA ILE A 756 -6.26 -7.73 -21.93
C ILE A 756 -6.27 -9.04 -22.70
N GLY A 757 -7.46 -9.62 -22.86
CA GLY A 757 -7.64 -10.85 -23.62
C GLY A 757 -7.38 -12.14 -22.84
N LEU A 758 -7.36 -12.11 -21.50
CA LEU A 758 -7.36 -13.31 -20.66
C LEU A 758 -8.75 -13.58 -20.09
N ASN A 759 -9.13 -14.86 -20.03
CA ASN A 759 -10.40 -15.29 -19.47
C ASN A 759 -10.48 -14.94 -17.96
N LYS A 760 -11.65 -14.53 -17.51
CA LYS A 760 -11.90 -14.14 -16.12
C LYS A 760 -11.57 -15.27 -15.13
N SER A 761 -11.95 -16.52 -15.44
CA SER A 761 -11.69 -17.68 -14.58
C SER A 761 -10.19 -17.94 -14.38
N LEU A 762 -9.38 -17.76 -15.42
CA LEU A 762 -7.92 -17.85 -15.34
C LEU A 762 -7.35 -16.74 -14.44
N VAL A 763 -7.83 -15.51 -14.62
CA VAL A 763 -7.38 -14.36 -13.84
C VAL A 763 -7.77 -14.51 -12.37
N GLU A 764 -9.00 -14.89 -12.07
CA GLU A 764 -9.46 -15.11 -10.68
C GLU A 764 -8.68 -16.22 -9.98
N LYS A 765 -8.32 -17.30 -10.69
CA LYS A 765 -7.60 -18.42 -10.12
C LYS A 765 -6.12 -18.13 -9.86
N TYR A 766 -5.43 -17.51 -10.83
CA TYR A 766 -3.96 -17.38 -10.83
C TYR A 766 -3.45 -15.95 -10.65
N PHE A 767 -4.24 -14.95 -10.99
CA PHE A 767 -3.91 -13.52 -10.90
C PHE A 767 -4.96 -12.78 -10.07
N THR A 768 -5.34 -13.38 -8.95
CA THR A 768 -6.41 -12.90 -8.06
C THR A 768 -6.31 -11.41 -7.79
N GLY A 769 -7.40 -10.69 -8.02
CA GLY A 769 -7.47 -9.24 -7.83
C GLY A 769 -7.00 -8.40 -9.03
N THR A 770 -6.43 -8.98 -10.09
CA THR A 770 -6.08 -8.25 -11.31
C THR A 770 -7.33 -7.92 -12.13
N SER A 771 -7.40 -6.70 -12.66
CA SER A 771 -8.51 -6.28 -13.53
C SER A 771 -8.45 -6.99 -14.88
N SER A 772 -9.59 -7.53 -15.33
CA SER A 772 -9.78 -8.12 -16.66
C SER A 772 -11.08 -7.61 -17.26
N ARG A 773 -11.00 -6.47 -17.96
CA ARG A 773 -12.18 -5.85 -18.61
C ARG A 773 -12.54 -6.49 -19.94
N ILE A 774 -11.54 -6.97 -20.67
CA ILE A 774 -11.68 -7.65 -21.96
C ILE A 774 -11.21 -9.08 -21.77
N GLN A 775 -12.16 -10.00 -21.74
CA GLN A 775 -11.89 -11.42 -21.66
C GLN A 775 -11.39 -11.98 -23.00
N GLY A 776 -10.86 -13.18 -22.98
CA GLY A 776 -10.34 -13.82 -24.19
C GLY A 776 -9.92 -15.26 -23.92
N VAL A 777 -8.62 -15.54 -24.05
CA VAL A 777 -8.07 -16.90 -24.02
C VAL A 777 -7.99 -17.47 -22.60
N GLY A 778 -8.15 -18.77 -22.50
CA GLY A 778 -7.98 -19.54 -21.27
C GLY A 778 -6.61 -20.21 -21.18
N ILE A 779 -6.45 -21.09 -20.20
CA ILE A 779 -5.19 -21.79 -19.91
C ILE A 779 -4.79 -22.72 -21.07
N GLU A 780 -5.74 -23.23 -21.83
CA GLU A 780 -5.53 -24.11 -23.00
C GLU A 780 -4.76 -23.39 -24.11
N VAL A 781 -5.02 -22.09 -24.30
CA VAL A 781 -4.28 -21.31 -25.30
C VAL A 781 -2.87 -21.02 -24.84
N LEU A 782 -2.69 -20.66 -23.55
CA LEU A 782 -1.35 -20.44 -22.97
C LEU A 782 -0.49 -21.73 -23.06
N ALA A 783 -1.10 -22.90 -22.81
CA ALA A 783 -0.43 -24.18 -22.99
C ALA A 783 -0.02 -24.41 -24.45
N ARG A 784 -0.92 -24.13 -25.39
CA ARG A 784 -0.65 -24.24 -26.82
C ARG A 784 0.47 -23.33 -27.28
N GLU A 785 0.50 -22.09 -26.83
CA GLU A 785 1.58 -21.14 -27.14
C GLU A 785 2.95 -21.61 -26.58
N ALA A 786 2.97 -22.17 -25.38
CA ALA A 786 4.18 -22.76 -24.81
C ALA A 786 4.65 -23.98 -25.62
N ILE A 787 3.72 -24.87 -26.00
CA ILE A 787 4.02 -26.05 -26.84
C ILE A 787 4.51 -25.62 -28.23
N MET A 788 3.88 -24.64 -28.87
CA MET A 788 4.31 -24.13 -30.17
C MET A 788 5.75 -23.57 -30.17
N LYS A 789 6.14 -22.91 -29.09
CA LYS A 789 7.52 -22.42 -28.89
C LYS A 789 8.48 -23.61 -28.70
N HIS A 790 8.08 -24.56 -27.87
CA HIS A 790 8.84 -25.76 -27.59
C HIS A 790 9.04 -26.62 -28.84
N ASP A 791 7.97 -26.91 -29.60
CA ASP A 791 8.05 -27.69 -30.84
C ASP A 791 8.97 -27.04 -31.86
N PHE A 792 8.88 -25.70 -31.99
CA PHE A 792 9.81 -24.96 -32.85
C PHE A 792 11.26 -25.10 -32.38
N ALA A 793 11.53 -25.14 -31.09
CA ALA A 793 12.86 -25.31 -30.51
C ALA A 793 13.43 -26.72 -30.72
N MET A 794 12.57 -27.74 -30.64
CA MET A 794 12.96 -29.15 -30.65
C MET A 794 12.99 -29.78 -32.06
N GLN A 795 12.64 -29.02 -33.10
CA GLN A 795 12.79 -29.50 -34.51
C GLN A 795 14.25 -29.80 -34.85
N PRO A 796 14.51 -30.89 -35.61
CA PRO A 796 15.85 -31.15 -36.04
C PRO A 796 16.44 -29.98 -36.86
N PRO A 797 17.68 -29.62 -36.64
CA PRO A 797 18.30 -28.51 -37.36
C PRO A 797 18.46 -28.86 -38.87
N HIS A 798 17.51 -28.40 -39.68
CA HIS A 798 17.78 -28.24 -41.13
C HIS A 798 18.65 -26.99 -41.30
N LEU A 799 19.54 -26.99 -42.31
CA LEU A 799 20.50 -25.91 -42.53
C LEU A 799 19.89 -24.49 -42.65
N SER A 800 18.59 -24.38 -42.89
CA SER A 800 17.84 -23.12 -42.92
C SER A 800 17.13 -22.77 -41.61
N ASP A 801 17.06 -23.66 -40.62
CA ASP A 801 16.17 -23.52 -39.42
C ASP A 801 16.94 -23.29 -38.13
N THR A 802 18.22 -22.95 -38.18
CA THR A 802 19.04 -22.61 -37.02
C THR A 802 18.84 -21.15 -36.57
N GLU A 803 18.13 -20.34 -37.34
CA GLU A 803 17.88 -18.92 -37.06
C GLU A 803 16.73 -18.72 -36.10
N LEU A 804 16.81 -17.65 -35.34
CA LEU A 804 15.70 -17.15 -34.53
C LEU A 804 14.61 -16.57 -35.44
N ARG A 805 13.39 -16.47 -34.95
CA ARG A 805 12.35 -15.68 -35.61
C ARG A 805 12.81 -14.24 -35.69
N VAL A 806 12.38 -13.52 -36.74
CA VAL A 806 12.84 -12.15 -37.00
C VAL A 806 12.31 -11.11 -35.97
N GLY A 807 11.23 -11.42 -35.23
CA GLY A 807 10.58 -10.51 -34.29
C GLY A 807 9.53 -9.66 -34.99
N GLY A 808 9.66 -8.36 -34.99
CA GLY A 808 8.73 -7.41 -35.62
C GLY A 808 7.79 -6.75 -34.61
N GLU A 809 8.07 -6.83 -33.32
CA GLU A 809 7.28 -6.14 -32.28
C GLU A 809 7.66 -4.67 -32.17
N TYR A 810 8.94 -4.35 -32.22
CA TYR A 810 9.45 -2.97 -32.11
C TYR A 810 9.54 -2.24 -33.46
N GLN A 811 9.80 -2.99 -34.51
CA GLN A 811 9.88 -2.47 -35.89
C GLN A 811 9.24 -3.47 -36.83
N TYR A 812 8.45 -2.97 -37.78
CA TYR A 812 7.88 -3.83 -38.81
C TYR A 812 9.00 -4.67 -39.52
N ARG A 813 8.77 -5.96 -39.58
CA ARG A 813 9.65 -6.92 -40.24
C ARG A 813 8.87 -7.84 -41.16
N VAL A 814 9.37 -8.07 -42.38
CA VAL A 814 8.79 -9.07 -43.27
C VAL A 814 8.88 -10.46 -42.60
N ARG A 815 7.75 -11.18 -42.53
CA ARG A 815 7.57 -12.45 -41.81
C ARG A 815 7.60 -12.32 -40.24
N GLY A 816 7.70 -11.14 -39.73
CA GLY A 816 7.58 -10.85 -38.31
C GLY A 816 6.12 -10.74 -37.81
N GLU A 817 5.93 -10.09 -36.68
CA GLU A 817 4.59 -9.75 -36.17
C GLU A 817 3.88 -8.81 -37.16
N ARG A 818 2.56 -8.95 -37.27
CA ARG A 818 1.76 -8.07 -38.13
C ARG A 818 1.44 -6.78 -37.40
N HIS A 819 1.54 -5.65 -38.09
CA HIS A 819 1.14 -4.37 -37.54
C HIS A 819 -0.26 -3.98 -38.05
N LEU A 820 -1.03 -3.31 -37.21
CA LEU A 820 -2.42 -2.95 -37.53
C LEU A 820 -2.55 -1.95 -38.69
N LEU A 821 -1.49 -1.18 -38.94
CA LEU A 821 -1.45 -0.12 -39.94
C LEU A 821 -0.66 -0.51 -41.23
N ASN A 822 -0.38 -1.77 -41.44
CA ASN A 822 0.34 -2.24 -42.65
C ASN A 822 -0.54 -3.05 -43.56
#